data_ffcfdfa9ea725b4a43373541e4fd8878
#
_entry.id   ffcfdfa9ea725b4a43373541e4fd8878
#
_cell.length_a   1.000
_cell.length_b   1.000
_cell.length_c   1.000
_cell.angle_alpha   90.00
_cell.angle_beta   90.00
_cell.angle_gamma   90.00
#
_symmetry.space_group_name_H-M   'P 1'
#
loop_
_entity.id
_entity.type
_entity.pdbx_description
1 polymer ?
#
loop_
_entity_poly.entity_id
_entity_poly.type
_entity_poly.pdbx_seq_one_letter_code
_entity_poly.pdbx_strand_id
1 'polypeptide(L)'
;MATKSAKLPHERRKGEAALSDFAEFVEQQQAIRFPSARQSNATPTTSNTVPNTTSPSTTALASSTAPSAHNDIDAELDSILDSLELSDKQPQVALHTLLLGDDDDSLQKLVELITLRLEDGHGETLFDIGFEHNGDSMHLDKPGWDKAWNRLQEAAHKVKADCQLLLTKNVGGDIESRAAASEKDKDCSAKVLIRQNPATVENVIETRIAVVGNVDAGKSSMLGVLVKGDLDDGRGRARVNLFRHKHEIETGRTSSVGMEIMGFDTHGQVITSDTPGRKLSWEEIGKRSAKVITFTDLAGHERYLRTTVFGLLSSSPNYCLLMVAANNGLIGMSKEHLGIALALNVPVMVVITKIDICPPQILEQTITQITKILKSPGARKIPIFINNRDECINTATQFVSQRITPIFQVSNVTGQNLDLVRTFLNILPHHGRYDADAPFEFHVNDTFSVPFVGTVVSGIIKSGVIHAGDNVIIGPDSLGQFTQTSIRSIERKRISVPAASAGQSASFALKKIRRKEVRKGMVVLPKPADGAPQPRVYNEFVADVLILNHVTTIKKKYQAMLHVGPVSQTCSIIDVDRPFIRTGDRATVAFRFVQRPEYLAPGDRLLFREGRTKGLGIVKAVGYDPSLFPKSEEEDGSSGDTTKGNGKATSPKVEVSPSS
;
A
#
# COMPACT_ATOMS: atom_id res chain seq x y z
N MET A 1 15.15 -15.31 36.53
CA MET A 1 14.93 -16.28 35.41
C MET A 1 13.43 -16.29 35.12
N ALA A 2 12.99 -15.53 34.13
CA ALA A 2 11.59 -15.52 33.73
C ALA A 2 11.43 -16.54 32.60
N THR A 3 10.70 -17.59 32.83
CA THR A 3 10.35 -18.64 31.88
C THR A 3 9.52 -18.03 30.74
N LYS A 4 10.09 -18.01 29.53
CA LYS A 4 9.38 -17.67 28.32
C LYS A 4 8.31 -18.73 28.08
N SER A 5 7.06 -18.43 28.43
CA SER A 5 5.91 -19.23 27.99
C SER A 5 5.86 -19.23 26.46
N ALA A 6 6.29 -20.33 25.85
CA ALA A 6 6.10 -20.58 24.43
C ALA A 6 4.61 -20.81 24.18
N LYS A 7 3.98 -19.97 23.35
CA LYS A 7 2.58 -20.18 22.92
C LYS A 7 2.41 -21.54 22.28
N LEU A 8 1.30 -22.19 22.61
CA LEU A 8 0.87 -23.42 21.94
C LEU A 8 0.80 -23.18 20.41
N PRO A 9 1.33 -24.08 19.59
CA PRO A 9 1.36 -23.93 18.14
C PRO A 9 -0.01 -23.68 17.50
N HIS A 10 -1.07 -24.13 18.14
CA HIS A 10 -2.47 -24.00 17.69
C HIS A 10 -2.98 -22.54 17.75
N GLU A 11 -2.73 -21.80 18.82
CA GLU A 11 -3.19 -20.41 18.97
C GLU A 11 -2.50 -19.46 17.99
N ARG A 12 -1.24 -19.72 17.70
CA ARG A 12 -0.49 -18.94 16.70
C ARG A 12 -1.05 -19.13 15.28
N ARG A 13 -1.42 -20.38 14.90
CA ARG A 13 -2.04 -20.69 13.60
C ARG A 13 -3.42 -20.03 13.44
N LYS A 14 -4.20 -19.93 14.52
CA LYS A 14 -5.52 -19.28 14.51
C LYS A 14 -5.43 -17.78 14.19
N GLY A 15 -4.47 -17.07 14.77
CA GLY A 15 -4.25 -15.65 14.48
C GLY A 15 -3.74 -15.39 13.05
N GLU A 16 -2.90 -16.28 12.54
CA GLU A 16 -2.39 -16.20 11.18
C GLU A 16 -3.49 -16.48 10.13
N ALA A 17 -4.41 -17.40 10.40
CA ALA A 17 -5.53 -17.70 9.49
C ALA A 17 -6.54 -16.54 9.40
N ALA A 18 -6.82 -15.88 10.52
CA ALA A 18 -7.77 -14.77 10.57
C ALA A 18 -7.26 -13.49 9.86
N LEU A 19 -5.95 -13.38 9.60
CA LEU A 19 -5.35 -12.18 9.00
C LEU A 19 -5.84 -11.92 7.57
N SER A 20 -5.94 -12.97 6.75
CA SER A 20 -6.38 -12.85 5.36
C SER A 20 -7.84 -12.42 5.26
N ASP A 21 -8.72 -13.07 6.03
CA ASP A 21 -10.15 -12.75 6.05
C ASP A 21 -10.41 -11.32 6.54
N PHE A 22 -9.57 -10.85 7.48
CA PHE A 22 -9.63 -9.47 7.95
C PHE A 22 -9.12 -8.46 6.91
N ALA A 23 -8.10 -8.80 6.15
CA ALA A 23 -7.58 -7.94 5.08
C ALA A 23 -8.64 -7.74 3.97
N GLU A 24 -9.33 -8.80 3.54
CA GLU A 24 -10.43 -8.74 2.58
C GLU A 24 -11.60 -7.88 3.10
N PHE A 25 -11.96 -8.03 4.37
CA PHE A 25 -12.98 -7.17 5.01
C PHE A 25 -12.60 -5.69 5.00
N VAL A 26 -11.34 -5.36 5.33
CA VAL A 26 -10.85 -3.97 5.32
C VAL A 26 -10.92 -3.39 3.92
N GLU A 27 -10.61 -4.17 2.88
CA GLU A 27 -10.69 -3.75 1.49
C GLU A 27 -12.14 -3.45 1.07
N GLN A 28 -13.09 -4.31 1.42
CA GLN A 28 -14.52 -4.07 1.18
C GLN A 28 -15.01 -2.79 1.87
N GLN A 29 -14.62 -2.55 3.12
CA GLN A 29 -15.00 -1.31 3.85
C GLN A 29 -14.40 -0.06 3.21
N GLN A 30 -13.20 -0.13 2.63
CA GLN A 30 -12.59 0.99 1.91
C GLN A 30 -13.20 1.21 0.52
N ALA A 31 -13.62 0.14 -0.17
CA ALA A 31 -14.33 0.25 -1.44
C ALA A 31 -15.69 0.95 -1.30
N ILE A 32 -16.38 0.76 -0.17
CA ILE A 32 -17.64 1.47 0.15
C ILE A 32 -17.38 2.97 0.37
N ARG A 33 -16.23 3.33 0.95
CA ARG A 33 -15.86 4.74 1.22
C ARG A 33 -15.46 5.51 -0.03
N PHE A 34 -14.87 4.83 -1.01
CA PHE A 34 -14.41 5.41 -2.27
C PHE A 34 -15.09 4.67 -3.44
N PRO A 35 -16.40 4.87 -3.67
CA PRO A 35 -17.04 4.36 -4.87
C PRO A 35 -16.34 4.98 -6.08
N SER A 36 -15.95 4.14 -7.03
CA SER A 36 -15.33 4.61 -8.26
C SER A 36 -16.23 5.66 -8.93
N ALA A 37 -15.67 6.78 -9.36
CA ALA A 37 -16.36 7.94 -9.94
C ALA A 37 -17.18 7.65 -11.24
N ARG A 38 -17.32 6.39 -11.65
CA ARG A 38 -18.07 5.97 -12.83
C ARG A 38 -19.61 5.89 -12.66
N GLN A 39 -20.19 6.22 -11.49
CA GLN A 39 -21.66 6.15 -11.28
C GLN A 39 -22.40 7.48 -11.22
N SER A 40 -21.81 8.62 -11.55
CA SER A 40 -22.45 9.95 -11.41
C SER A 40 -22.91 10.63 -12.70
N ASN A 41 -23.26 9.88 -13.76
CA ASN A 41 -23.92 10.44 -14.94
C ASN A 41 -25.18 9.66 -15.32
N ALA A 42 -26.13 9.53 -14.40
CA ALA A 42 -27.51 9.16 -14.70
C ALA A 42 -28.44 10.22 -14.14
N THR A 43 -28.84 11.14 -14.99
CA THR A 43 -29.96 12.08 -14.75
C THR A 43 -31.25 11.32 -14.49
N PRO A 44 -32.05 11.69 -13.48
CA PRO A 44 -33.34 11.04 -13.22
C PRO A 44 -34.39 11.59 -14.19
N THR A 45 -34.81 10.78 -15.13
CA THR A 45 -36.05 11.03 -15.88
C THR A 45 -37.21 10.38 -15.14
N THR A 46 -38.04 11.22 -14.59
CA THR A 46 -39.35 10.87 -14.03
C THR A 46 -40.29 10.35 -15.10
N SER A 47 -40.86 9.17 -14.92
CA SER A 47 -42.18 8.84 -15.44
C SER A 47 -42.89 7.82 -14.53
N ASN A 48 -43.99 8.30 -13.96
CA ASN A 48 -45.01 7.53 -13.23
C ASN A 48 -45.67 6.50 -14.14
N THR A 49 -45.88 5.30 -13.68
CA THR A 49 -47.13 4.56 -13.84
C THR A 49 -47.20 3.35 -12.90
N VAL A 50 -48.34 3.21 -12.22
CA VAL A 50 -48.74 2.21 -11.21
C VAL A 50 -49.72 1.25 -11.90
N PRO A 51 -50.29 0.21 -11.27
CA PRO A 51 -49.91 -1.20 -11.31
C PRO A 51 -50.96 -2.13 -11.95
N ASN A 52 -50.67 -3.42 -12.12
CA ASN A 52 -51.70 -4.43 -11.95
C ASN A 52 -51.17 -5.87 -11.73
N THR A 53 -51.70 -6.41 -10.68
CA THR A 53 -52.00 -7.78 -10.21
C THR A 53 -52.00 -8.90 -11.23
N THR A 54 -51.42 -10.06 -10.90
CA THR A 54 -52.11 -11.33 -10.63
C THR A 54 -51.13 -12.49 -10.46
N SER A 55 -51.23 -13.21 -9.34
CA SER A 55 -50.78 -14.61 -9.15
C SER A 55 -51.80 -15.58 -9.74
N PRO A 56 -51.53 -16.90 -9.98
CA PRO A 56 -51.47 -17.87 -8.88
C PRO A 56 -50.50 -19.10 -9.04
N SER A 57 -50.09 -19.56 -7.89
CA SER A 57 -49.76 -20.90 -7.41
C SER A 57 -49.77 -22.11 -8.33
N THR A 58 -48.78 -22.99 -8.20
CA THR A 58 -49.01 -24.44 -7.93
C THR A 58 -47.74 -25.10 -7.31
N THR A 59 -48.01 -25.90 -6.34
CA THR A 59 -47.24 -26.80 -5.49
C THR A 59 -46.60 -27.99 -6.24
N ALA A 60 -45.41 -28.46 -5.82
CA ALA A 60 -45.10 -29.88 -5.58
C ALA A 60 -43.71 -30.10 -4.92
N LEU A 61 -43.76 -30.64 -3.78
CA LEU A 61 -43.03 -31.69 -3.05
C LEU A 61 -41.52 -31.96 -3.28
N ALA A 62 -40.92 -32.09 -2.12
CA ALA A 62 -39.59 -32.40 -1.68
C ALA A 62 -38.93 -33.69 -2.20
N SER A 63 -37.62 -33.67 -2.32
CA SER A 63 -36.74 -34.75 -1.85
C SER A 63 -35.36 -34.21 -1.49
N SER A 64 -34.92 -34.61 -0.33
CA SER A 64 -33.66 -34.28 0.33
C SER A 64 -32.48 -35.02 -0.26
N THR A 65 -31.43 -34.32 -0.66
CA THR A 65 -30.05 -34.84 -0.65
C THR A 65 -29.10 -33.68 -0.47
N ALA A 66 -28.15 -33.81 0.46
CA ALA A 66 -27.16 -32.80 0.82
C ALA A 66 -26.20 -32.55 -0.34
N PRO A 67 -25.85 -31.29 -0.67
CA PRO A 67 -24.80 -30.98 -1.64
C PRO A 67 -23.43 -30.89 -0.98
N SER A 68 -22.47 -31.52 -1.65
CA SER A 68 -21.05 -31.48 -1.37
C SER A 68 -20.46 -30.08 -1.62
N ALA A 69 -19.58 -29.62 -0.71
CA ALA A 69 -18.97 -28.28 -0.63
C ALA A 69 -17.93 -27.96 -1.73
N HIS A 70 -18.13 -28.42 -2.95
CA HIS A 70 -17.21 -28.12 -4.08
C HIS A 70 -17.82 -27.25 -5.18
N ASN A 71 -19.13 -27.05 -5.20
CA ASN A 71 -19.80 -26.30 -6.28
C ASN A 71 -19.99 -24.80 -5.98
N ASP A 72 -19.76 -24.34 -4.74
CA ASP A 72 -20.01 -22.94 -4.38
C ASP A 72 -18.85 -22.00 -4.78
N ILE A 73 -17.63 -22.54 -4.95
CA ILE A 73 -16.46 -21.74 -5.32
C ILE A 73 -16.46 -21.40 -6.81
N ASP A 74 -16.92 -22.31 -7.65
CA ASP A 74 -16.99 -22.07 -9.11
C ASP A 74 -18.14 -21.11 -9.45
N ALA A 75 -19.26 -21.15 -8.73
CA ALA A 75 -20.37 -20.20 -8.90
C ALA A 75 -20.05 -18.78 -8.42
N GLU A 76 -19.24 -18.63 -7.37
CA GLU A 76 -18.73 -17.32 -6.94
C GLU A 76 -17.69 -16.75 -7.92
N LEU A 77 -16.86 -17.62 -8.52
CA LEU A 77 -15.90 -17.21 -9.53
C LEU A 77 -16.58 -16.73 -10.81
N ASP A 78 -17.61 -17.44 -11.27
CA ASP A 78 -18.42 -17.06 -12.44
C ASP A 78 -19.20 -15.76 -12.17
N SER A 79 -19.74 -15.56 -10.98
CA SER A 79 -20.42 -14.31 -10.58
C SER A 79 -19.46 -13.12 -10.51
N ILE A 80 -18.19 -13.32 -10.15
CA ILE A 80 -17.15 -12.28 -10.16
C ILE A 80 -16.69 -11.99 -11.59
N LEU A 81 -16.56 -13.01 -12.44
CA LEU A 81 -16.30 -12.83 -13.87
C LEU A 81 -17.45 -12.08 -14.56
N ASP A 82 -18.70 -12.46 -14.33
CA ASP A 82 -19.88 -11.78 -14.86
C ASP A 82 -19.98 -10.32 -14.39
N SER A 83 -19.58 -10.01 -13.17
CA SER A 83 -19.56 -8.63 -12.65
C SER A 83 -18.42 -7.78 -13.25
N LEU A 84 -17.34 -8.42 -13.71
CA LEU A 84 -16.26 -7.77 -14.45
C LEU A 84 -16.63 -7.55 -15.93
N GLU A 85 -17.45 -8.43 -16.51
CA GLU A 85 -17.95 -8.29 -17.89
C GLU A 85 -19.10 -7.28 -18.02
N LEU A 86 -19.81 -6.94 -16.94
CA LEU A 86 -20.94 -6.00 -16.95
C LEU A 86 -20.52 -4.51 -16.98
N SER A 87 -19.24 -4.18 -16.90
CA SER A 87 -18.73 -2.81 -16.84
C SER A 87 -18.48 -2.16 -18.22
N ASP A 88 -18.46 -2.90 -19.35
CA ASP A 88 -18.11 -2.36 -20.65
C ASP A 88 -19.12 -2.74 -21.77
N LYS A 89 -20.34 -2.19 -21.72
CA LYS A 89 -21.28 -2.26 -22.85
C LYS A 89 -21.21 -1.02 -23.77
N GLN A 90 -20.03 -0.63 -24.21
CA GLN A 90 -19.88 0.02 -25.51
C GLN A 90 -19.39 -1.05 -26.50
N PRO A 91 -19.88 -1.08 -27.77
CA PRO A 91 -19.35 -2.00 -28.77
C PRO A 91 -17.87 -1.67 -28.98
N GLN A 92 -17.01 -2.46 -28.35
CA GLN A 92 -15.55 -2.29 -28.49
C GLN A 92 -15.21 -2.63 -29.94
N VAL A 93 -14.70 -1.65 -30.67
CA VAL A 93 -14.17 -1.88 -32.03
C VAL A 93 -13.01 -2.86 -31.90
N ALA A 94 -13.00 -3.91 -32.72
CA ALA A 94 -11.94 -4.92 -32.70
C ALA A 94 -10.56 -4.27 -32.86
N LEU A 95 -9.59 -4.64 -32.01
CA LEU A 95 -8.23 -4.09 -32.06
C LEU A 95 -7.56 -4.34 -33.41
N HIS A 96 -7.84 -5.48 -34.04
CA HIS A 96 -7.39 -5.79 -35.38
C HIS A 96 -7.78 -4.68 -36.41
N THR A 97 -9.03 -4.19 -36.36
CA THR A 97 -9.50 -3.11 -37.24
C THR A 97 -8.78 -1.79 -36.95
N LEU A 98 -8.52 -1.48 -35.67
CA LEU A 98 -7.84 -0.25 -35.29
C LEU A 98 -6.36 -0.26 -35.67
N LEU A 99 -5.69 -1.39 -35.52
CA LEU A 99 -4.26 -1.53 -35.79
C LEU A 99 -3.91 -1.74 -37.26
N LEU A 100 -4.78 -2.37 -38.06
CA LEU A 100 -4.54 -2.69 -39.47
C LEU A 100 -5.36 -1.85 -40.45
N GLY A 101 -6.31 -1.02 -39.96
CA GLY A 101 -7.05 -0.09 -40.76
C GLY A 101 -6.13 0.94 -41.45
N ASP A 102 -6.51 1.44 -42.65
CA ASP A 102 -5.76 2.49 -43.36
C ASP A 102 -6.47 3.85 -43.29
N ASP A 103 -7.65 3.88 -42.67
CA ASP A 103 -8.49 5.06 -42.55
C ASP A 103 -8.11 5.92 -41.32
N ASP A 104 -8.31 7.22 -41.44
CA ASP A 104 -8.04 8.18 -40.37
C ASP A 104 -9.00 8.01 -39.17
N ASP A 105 -10.23 7.49 -39.41
CA ASP A 105 -11.21 7.26 -38.34
C ASP A 105 -10.76 6.16 -37.39
N SER A 106 -10.21 5.05 -37.90
CA SER A 106 -9.65 4.00 -37.06
C SER A 106 -8.40 4.46 -36.29
N LEU A 107 -7.58 5.34 -36.89
CA LEU A 107 -6.46 5.95 -36.17
C LEU A 107 -6.92 6.85 -35.04
N GLN A 108 -7.95 7.68 -35.28
CA GLN A 108 -8.50 8.55 -34.26
C GLN A 108 -9.08 7.74 -33.07
N LYS A 109 -9.81 6.66 -33.36
CA LYS A 109 -10.32 5.74 -32.33
C LYS A 109 -9.19 5.04 -31.56
N LEU A 110 -8.09 4.68 -32.22
CA LEU A 110 -6.91 4.13 -31.54
C LEU A 110 -6.27 5.17 -30.60
N VAL A 111 -6.18 6.44 -31.04
CA VAL A 111 -5.70 7.55 -30.20
C VAL A 111 -6.59 7.74 -28.97
N GLU A 112 -7.91 7.72 -29.14
CA GLU A 112 -8.86 7.82 -28.04
C GLU A 112 -8.72 6.67 -27.05
N LEU A 113 -8.57 5.43 -27.54
CA LEU A 113 -8.33 4.24 -26.72
C LEU A 113 -7.03 4.36 -25.91
N ILE A 114 -5.94 4.80 -26.55
CA ILE A 114 -4.66 5.00 -25.88
C ILE A 114 -4.78 6.12 -24.84
N THR A 115 -5.46 7.22 -25.16
CA THR A 115 -5.68 8.34 -24.21
C THR A 115 -6.41 7.86 -22.97
N LEU A 116 -7.52 7.14 -23.14
CA LEU A 116 -8.29 6.58 -22.04
C LEU A 116 -7.44 5.64 -21.17
N ARG A 117 -6.67 4.74 -21.80
CA ARG A 117 -5.79 3.81 -21.05
C ARG A 117 -4.64 4.52 -20.34
N LEU A 118 -4.11 5.61 -20.89
CA LEU A 118 -3.08 6.43 -20.24
C LEU A 118 -3.66 7.20 -19.05
N GLU A 119 -4.89 7.70 -19.14
CA GLU A 119 -5.59 8.35 -18.03
C GLU A 119 -5.85 7.36 -16.89
N ASP A 120 -6.38 6.17 -17.19
CA ASP A 120 -6.60 5.10 -16.21
C ASP A 120 -5.28 4.62 -15.57
N GLY A 121 -4.19 4.57 -16.33
CA GLY A 121 -2.85 4.17 -15.91
C GLY A 121 -1.98 5.30 -15.34
N HIS A 122 -2.54 6.51 -15.16
CA HIS A 122 -1.80 7.69 -14.67
C HIS A 122 -0.57 8.07 -15.51
N GLY A 123 -0.67 7.94 -16.83
CA GLY A 123 0.39 8.30 -17.78
C GLY A 123 1.21 7.13 -18.31
N GLU A 124 0.88 5.88 -17.95
CA GLU A 124 1.48 4.68 -18.55
C GLU A 124 0.44 3.56 -18.74
N THR A 125 0.62 2.76 -19.78
CA THR A 125 -0.22 1.59 -20.02
C THR A 125 0.57 0.47 -20.69
N LEU A 126 0.11 -0.76 -20.52
CA LEU A 126 0.61 -1.91 -21.24
C LEU A 126 -0.37 -2.23 -22.38
N PHE A 127 0.19 -2.47 -23.54
CA PHE A 127 -0.57 -2.77 -24.76
C PHE A 127 -0.05 -4.06 -25.38
N ASP A 128 -0.97 -4.97 -25.72
CA ASP A 128 -0.64 -6.23 -26.37
C ASP A 128 -0.96 -6.12 -27.86
N ILE A 129 0.06 -6.25 -28.74
CA ILE A 129 -0.11 -6.39 -30.19
C ILE A 129 -0.20 -7.88 -30.48
N GLY A 130 -1.13 -8.27 -31.36
CA GLY A 130 -1.34 -9.66 -31.77
C GLY A 130 -2.46 -10.37 -31.00
N PHE A 131 -3.10 -9.71 -30.03
CA PHE A 131 -4.24 -10.23 -29.28
C PHE A 131 -5.38 -9.22 -29.26
N GLU A 132 -6.62 -9.72 -29.43
CA GLU A 132 -7.84 -8.96 -29.23
C GLU A 132 -8.14 -8.74 -27.74
N HIS A 133 -9.12 -7.91 -27.40
CA HIS A 133 -9.55 -7.64 -26.02
C HIS A 133 -9.98 -8.89 -25.24
N ASN A 134 -10.52 -9.90 -25.93
CA ASN A 134 -10.95 -11.17 -25.38
C ASN A 134 -9.82 -12.20 -25.26
N GLY A 135 -8.59 -11.82 -25.65
CA GLY A 135 -7.40 -12.70 -25.64
C GLY A 135 -7.24 -13.60 -26.86
N ASP A 136 -8.14 -13.52 -27.85
CA ASP A 136 -7.99 -14.26 -29.11
C ASP A 136 -6.81 -13.73 -29.92
N SER A 137 -6.11 -14.61 -30.64
CA SER A 137 -5.02 -14.22 -31.52
C SER A 137 -5.53 -13.47 -32.75
N MET A 138 -4.86 -12.37 -33.11
CA MET A 138 -5.13 -11.64 -34.37
C MET A 138 -4.51 -12.33 -35.57
N HIS A 139 -3.77 -13.42 -35.41
CA HIS A 139 -3.07 -14.14 -36.48
C HIS A 139 -2.19 -13.24 -37.37
N LEU A 140 -1.44 -12.31 -36.75
CA LEU A 140 -0.57 -11.38 -37.45
C LEU A 140 0.63 -12.11 -38.05
N ASP A 141 0.82 -11.94 -39.36
CA ASP A 141 2.08 -12.22 -40.05
C ASP A 141 3.08 -11.07 -39.83
N LYS A 142 4.32 -11.24 -40.30
CA LYS A 142 5.35 -10.20 -40.15
C LYS A 142 4.98 -8.85 -40.78
N PRO A 143 4.45 -8.76 -42.00
CA PRO A 143 3.97 -7.50 -42.59
C PRO A 143 2.82 -6.86 -41.79
N GLY A 144 1.85 -7.66 -41.36
CA GLY A 144 0.74 -7.22 -40.50
C GLY A 144 1.22 -6.67 -39.15
N TRP A 145 2.20 -7.34 -38.55
CA TRP A 145 2.81 -6.85 -37.33
C TRP A 145 3.57 -5.54 -37.52
N ASP A 146 4.37 -5.40 -38.60
CA ASP A 146 5.10 -4.16 -38.90
C ASP A 146 4.12 -2.98 -39.11
N LYS A 147 2.99 -3.22 -39.79
CA LYS A 147 1.92 -2.24 -39.97
C LYS A 147 1.29 -1.85 -38.62
N ALA A 148 0.90 -2.82 -37.81
CA ALA A 148 0.30 -2.60 -36.49
C ALA A 148 1.25 -1.84 -35.56
N TRP A 149 2.54 -2.19 -35.56
CA TRP A 149 3.57 -1.50 -34.78
C TRP A 149 3.73 -0.03 -35.19
N ASN A 150 3.87 0.25 -36.48
CA ASN A 150 4.00 1.63 -36.99
C ASN A 150 2.78 2.46 -36.62
N ARG A 151 1.57 1.88 -36.78
CA ARG A 151 0.32 2.58 -36.47
C ARG A 151 0.17 2.84 -34.95
N LEU A 152 0.56 1.90 -34.09
CA LEU A 152 0.59 2.11 -32.65
C LEU A 152 1.55 3.23 -32.25
N GLN A 153 2.74 3.28 -32.87
CA GLN A 153 3.70 4.35 -32.63
C GLN A 153 3.16 5.71 -33.09
N GLU A 154 2.51 5.79 -34.26
CA GLU A 154 1.88 7.02 -34.75
C GLU A 154 0.79 7.52 -33.79
N ALA A 155 -0.08 6.63 -33.34
CA ALA A 155 -1.13 6.96 -32.39
C ALA A 155 -0.57 7.43 -31.05
N ALA A 156 0.44 6.73 -30.51
CA ALA A 156 1.11 7.12 -29.29
C ALA A 156 1.81 8.49 -29.40
N HIS A 157 2.43 8.77 -30.55
CA HIS A 157 3.09 10.05 -30.80
C HIS A 157 2.10 11.23 -30.80
N LYS A 158 0.86 11.02 -31.30
CA LYS A 158 -0.20 12.04 -31.26
C LYS A 158 -0.58 12.43 -29.83
N VAL A 159 -0.49 11.51 -28.87
CA VAL A 159 -0.73 11.76 -27.43
C VAL A 159 0.54 12.11 -26.65
N LYS A 160 1.65 12.36 -27.34
CA LYS A 160 2.98 12.64 -26.74
C LYS A 160 3.47 11.51 -25.82
N ALA A 161 3.24 10.29 -26.23
CA ALA A 161 3.71 9.08 -25.54
C ALA A 161 4.71 8.32 -26.39
N ASP A 162 5.67 7.66 -25.72
CA ASP A 162 6.65 6.79 -26.35
C ASP A 162 6.28 5.33 -26.13
N CYS A 163 6.61 4.49 -27.15
CA CYS A 163 6.38 3.05 -27.10
C CYS A 163 7.69 2.31 -26.86
N GLN A 164 7.71 1.42 -25.86
CA GLN A 164 8.83 0.53 -25.59
C GLN A 164 8.40 -0.92 -25.76
N LEU A 165 9.08 -1.66 -26.66
CA LEU A 165 8.90 -3.11 -26.77
C LEU A 165 9.48 -3.79 -25.52
N LEU A 166 8.64 -4.51 -24.79
CA LEU A 166 9.03 -5.26 -23.61
C LEU A 166 9.34 -6.72 -23.98
N LEU A 167 8.44 -7.35 -24.71
CA LEU A 167 8.50 -8.75 -25.09
C LEU A 167 7.99 -8.89 -26.54
N THR A 168 8.66 -9.68 -27.35
CA THR A 168 8.26 -10.02 -28.72
C THR A 168 8.25 -11.52 -28.91
N LYS A 169 7.29 -12.02 -29.70
CA LYS A 169 7.22 -13.44 -30.09
C LYS A 169 7.09 -13.49 -31.63
N ASN A 170 7.93 -14.26 -32.29
CA ASN A 170 7.94 -14.49 -33.76
C ASN A 170 8.12 -13.22 -34.61
N VAL A 171 8.61 -12.12 -34.07
CA VAL A 171 8.70 -10.82 -34.76
C VAL A 171 9.96 -10.68 -35.63
N GLY A 172 11.02 -11.39 -35.32
CA GLY A 172 12.25 -11.37 -36.12
C GLY A 172 13.27 -12.37 -35.61
N GLY A 173 13.81 -13.25 -36.48
CA GLY A 173 14.91 -14.17 -36.18
C GLY A 173 14.64 -15.29 -35.18
N ASP A 174 13.59 -15.19 -34.39
CA ASP A 174 13.28 -16.13 -33.30
C ASP A 174 12.67 -17.47 -33.80
N ILE A 175 12.38 -17.54 -35.09
CA ILE A 175 11.64 -18.66 -35.71
C ILE A 175 12.55 -19.85 -36.02
N GLU A 176 13.88 -19.65 -36.13
CA GLU A 176 14.78 -20.68 -36.66
C GLU A 176 15.06 -21.86 -35.71
N SER A 177 14.67 -21.82 -34.45
CA SER A 177 15.01 -22.87 -33.49
C SER A 177 13.87 -23.83 -33.11
N ARG A 178 12.64 -23.69 -33.62
CA ARG A 178 11.51 -24.58 -33.33
C ARG A 178 10.98 -25.31 -34.56
N ALA A 179 11.61 -26.38 -34.91
CA ALA A 179 11.02 -27.44 -35.76
C ALA A 179 9.84 -28.05 -35.02
N ALA A 180 8.61 -27.87 -35.54
CA ALA A 180 7.33 -28.40 -35.03
C ALA A 180 6.45 -27.48 -34.15
N ALA A 181 6.47 -26.17 -34.38
CA ALA A 181 5.43 -25.31 -33.84
C ALA A 181 4.13 -25.45 -34.67
N SER A 182 2.97 -25.54 -34.00
CA SER A 182 1.67 -25.48 -34.66
C SER A 182 1.52 -24.13 -35.39
N GLU A 183 0.62 -24.02 -36.38
CA GLU A 183 0.40 -22.73 -37.09
C GLU A 183 0.09 -21.57 -36.13
N LYS A 184 -0.62 -21.84 -35.02
CA LYS A 184 -0.88 -20.86 -33.95
C LYS A 184 0.39 -20.33 -33.25
N ASP A 185 1.48 -21.09 -33.28
CA ASP A 185 2.76 -20.66 -32.69
C ASP A 185 3.61 -19.76 -33.60
N LYS A 186 3.15 -19.53 -34.84
CA LYS A 186 3.83 -18.65 -35.81
C LYS A 186 3.35 -17.22 -35.77
N ASP A 187 2.25 -16.94 -35.07
CA ASP A 187 1.67 -15.61 -34.97
C ASP A 187 2.64 -14.62 -34.30
N CYS A 188 2.81 -13.47 -34.95
CA CYS A 188 3.61 -12.39 -34.39
C CYS A 188 2.84 -11.68 -33.26
N SER A 189 3.47 -11.51 -32.12
CA SER A 189 2.89 -10.75 -31.01
C SER A 189 3.95 -9.98 -30.21
N ALA A 190 3.52 -8.94 -29.52
CA ALA A 190 4.39 -8.15 -28.66
C ALA A 190 3.64 -7.55 -27.47
N LYS A 191 4.33 -7.41 -26.34
CA LYS A 191 3.91 -6.55 -25.22
C LYS A 191 4.66 -5.23 -25.29
N VAL A 192 3.93 -4.14 -25.28
CA VAL A 192 4.43 -2.78 -25.42
C VAL A 192 4.09 -1.98 -24.19
N LEU A 193 5.06 -1.29 -23.62
CA LEU A 193 4.83 -0.23 -22.64
C LEU A 193 4.67 1.08 -23.39
N ILE A 194 3.53 1.73 -23.22
CA ILE A 194 3.26 3.08 -23.70
C ILE A 194 3.33 4.01 -22.49
N ARG A 195 4.20 5.00 -22.57
CA ARG A 195 4.41 5.96 -21.48
C ARG A 195 4.41 7.38 -21.99
N GLN A 196 3.59 8.22 -21.37
CA GLN A 196 3.48 9.61 -21.70
C GLN A 196 4.77 10.36 -21.32
N ASN A 197 5.21 11.26 -22.19
CA ASN A 197 6.32 12.15 -21.90
C ASN A 197 5.80 13.30 -21.00
N PRO A 198 6.23 13.39 -19.73
CA PRO A 198 5.68 14.37 -18.81
C PRO A 198 6.04 15.80 -19.26
N ALA A 199 5.04 16.64 -19.47
CA ALA A 199 5.24 18.04 -19.83
C ALA A 199 5.88 18.83 -18.67
N THR A 200 5.58 18.44 -17.45
CA THR A 200 6.10 19.06 -16.22
C THR A 200 6.46 17.99 -15.18
N VAL A 201 7.26 18.37 -14.19
CA VAL A 201 7.64 17.46 -13.08
C VAL A 201 6.40 17.01 -12.26
N GLU A 202 5.31 17.75 -12.36
CA GLU A 202 4.04 17.41 -11.71
C GLU A 202 3.37 16.18 -12.31
N ASN A 203 3.61 15.93 -13.61
CA ASN A 203 3.05 14.81 -14.35
C ASN A 203 3.92 13.55 -14.29
N VAL A 204 5.07 13.61 -13.60
CA VAL A 204 5.94 12.43 -13.44
C VAL A 204 5.23 11.39 -12.57
N ILE A 205 5.13 10.17 -13.10
CA ILE A 205 4.56 9.03 -12.39
C ILE A 205 5.39 8.72 -11.15
N GLU A 206 4.74 8.64 -9.98
CA GLU A 206 5.43 8.32 -8.72
C GLU A 206 4.91 7.02 -8.13
N THR A 207 5.81 6.04 -7.92
CA THR A 207 5.52 4.80 -7.23
C THR A 207 6.35 4.72 -5.96
N ARG A 208 5.71 4.50 -4.81
CA ARG A 208 6.37 4.41 -3.50
C ARG A 208 6.53 2.96 -3.09
N ILE A 209 7.76 2.59 -2.70
CA ILE A 209 8.12 1.23 -2.28
C ILE A 209 8.75 1.27 -0.90
N ALA A 210 8.13 0.58 0.06
CA ALA A 210 8.75 0.38 1.37
C ALA A 210 9.70 -0.82 1.33
N VAL A 211 10.93 -0.63 1.79
CA VAL A 211 11.94 -1.67 1.84
C VAL A 211 12.07 -2.18 3.27
N VAL A 212 11.67 -3.42 3.49
CA VAL A 212 11.62 -4.07 4.80
C VAL A 212 12.44 -5.37 4.82
N GLY A 213 12.72 -5.87 6.00
CA GLY A 213 13.49 -7.11 6.17
C GLY A 213 14.32 -7.08 7.44
N ASN A 214 14.94 -8.19 7.78
CA ASN A 214 15.77 -8.30 8.99
C ASN A 214 17.05 -7.46 8.89
N VAL A 215 17.77 -7.36 10.01
CA VAL A 215 19.16 -6.82 10.02
C VAL A 215 20.01 -7.66 9.06
N ASP A 216 20.93 -7.01 8.39
CA ASP A 216 21.87 -7.61 7.44
C ASP A 216 21.25 -8.36 6.24
N ALA A 217 19.95 -8.13 5.97
CA ALA A 217 19.28 -8.62 4.77
C ALA A 217 19.66 -7.87 3.48
N GLY A 218 20.58 -6.91 3.54
CA GLY A 218 21.07 -6.18 2.37
C GLY A 218 20.18 -5.05 1.87
N LYS A 219 19.21 -4.55 2.66
CA LYS A 219 18.26 -3.49 2.29
C LYS A 219 18.97 -2.25 1.73
N SER A 220 19.72 -1.57 2.57
CA SER A 220 20.42 -0.33 2.19
C SER A 220 21.50 -0.56 1.13
N SER A 221 22.18 -1.74 1.13
CA SER A 221 23.15 -2.08 0.08
C SER A 221 22.48 -2.21 -1.28
N MET A 222 21.33 -2.90 -1.37
CA MET A 222 20.59 -3.03 -2.62
C MET A 222 20.08 -1.67 -3.12
N LEU A 223 19.55 -0.84 -2.23
CA LEU A 223 19.15 0.51 -2.62
C LEU A 223 20.33 1.34 -3.14
N GLY A 224 21.50 1.22 -2.50
CA GLY A 224 22.72 1.87 -2.99
C GLY A 224 23.09 1.41 -4.41
N VAL A 225 23.00 0.11 -4.69
CA VAL A 225 23.28 -0.48 -6.01
C VAL A 225 22.24 -0.07 -7.06
N LEU A 226 20.95 -0.09 -6.71
CA LEU A 226 19.88 0.27 -7.63
C LEU A 226 19.92 1.76 -8.01
N VAL A 227 20.13 2.65 -7.01
CA VAL A 227 20.07 4.11 -7.20
C VAL A 227 21.34 4.66 -7.84
N LYS A 228 22.51 4.08 -7.56
CA LYS A 228 23.80 4.60 -8.07
C LYS A 228 24.30 3.87 -9.31
N GLY A 229 23.88 2.62 -9.50
CA GLY A 229 24.37 1.76 -10.57
C GLY A 229 25.65 0.98 -10.27
N ASP A 230 26.43 1.38 -9.25
CA ASP A 230 27.66 0.68 -8.86
C ASP A 230 27.37 -0.55 -8.00
N LEU A 231 28.07 -1.66 -8.25
CA LEU A 231 27.96 -2.87 -7.45
C LEU A 231 28.58 -2.71 -6.05
N ASP A 232 28.12 -3.52 -5.09
CA ASP A 232 28.70 -3.54 -3.74
C ASP A 232 30.01 -4.35 -3.72
N ASP A 233 30.90 -4.02 -2.79
CA ASP A 233 32.18 -4.72 -2.57
C ASP A 233 32.07 -5.92 -1.61
N GLY A 234 30.85 -6.27 -1.22
CA GLY A 234 30.57 -7.29 -0.18
C GLY A 234 30.75 -6.81 1.26
N ARG A 235 31.34 -5.62 1.45
CA ARG A 235 31.54 -4.99 2.76
C ARG A 235 30.56 -3.83 3.04
N GLY A 236 29.70 -3.52 2.07
CA GLY A 236 28.64 -2.54 2.20
C GLY A 236 29.03 -1.14 1.77
N ARG A 237 29.97 -0.98 0.87
CA ARG A 237 30.37 0.32 0.27
C ARG A 237 29.18 1.03 -0.37
N ALA A 238 28.29 0.29 -1.02
CA ALA A 238 27.12 0.85 -1.69
C ALA A 238 26.17 1.58 -0.73
N ARG A 239 26.07 1.14 0.53
CA ARG A 239 25.14 1.72 1.55
C ARG A 239 25.68 2.94 2.27
N VAL A 240 27.02 3.17 2.29
CA VAL A 240 27.66 4.23 3.10
C VAL A 240 27.07 5.61 2.82
N ASN A 241 26.78 5.90 1.57
CA ASN A 241 26.23 7.19 1.15
C ASN A 241 24.72 7.35 1.40
N LEU A 242 24.04 6.32 1.89
CA LEU A 242 22.61 6.38 2.26
C LEU A 242 22.42 6.70 3.74
N PHE A 243 23.46 6.52 4.56
CA PHE A 243 23.40 6.79 5.98
C PHE A 243 23.29 8.27 6.28
N ARG A 244 22.43 8.62 7.21
CA ARG A 244 22.13 10.00 7.61
C ARG A 244 22.83 10.41 8.89
N HIS A 245 23.18 9.45 9.74
CA HIS A 245 23.75 9.67 11.06
C HIS A 245 25.12 9.01 11.21
N LYS A 246 26.03 9.64 11.95
CA LYS A 246 27.38 9.09 12.20
C LYS A 246 27.36 7.69 12.77
N HIS A 247 26.47 7.43 13.74
CA HIS A 247 26.33 6.09 14.35
C HIS A 247 25.85 5.02 13.35
N GLU A 248 25.12 5.40 12.27
CA GLU A 248 24.74 4.46 11.22
C GLU A 248 25.95 4.04 10.39
N ILE A 249 26.88 4.97 10.14
CA ILE A 249 28.16 4.71 9.46
C ILE A 249 29.03 3.78 10.32
N GLU A 250 29.15 4.08 11.61
CA GLU A 250 29.96 3.30 12.57
C GLU A 250 29.40 1.87 12.78
N THR A 251 28.09 1.75 12.93
CA THR A 251 27.45 0.44 13.18
C THR A 251 27.08 -0.34 11.92
N GLY A 252 27.07 0.33 10.76
CA GLY A 252 26.58 -0.25 9.50
C GLY A 252 25.08 -0.56 9.50
N ARG A 253 24.28 0.04 10.40
CA ARG A 253 22.86 -0.27 10.59
C ARG A 253 21.99 0.97 10.47
N THR A 254 20.94 0.88 9.65
CA THR A 254 19.92 1.93 9.52
C THR A 254 19.11 2.04 10.81
N SER A 255 18.96 3.23 11.33
CA SER A 255 18.19 3.55 12.54
C SER A 255 17.02 4.51 12.27
N SER A 256 17.11 5.25 11.19
CA SER A 256 16.14 6.25 10.73
C SER A 256 15.33 5.74 9.53
N VAL A 257 14.31 6.50 9.13
CA VAL A 257 13.60 6.29 7.87
C VAL A 257 14.39 6.97 6.76
N GLY A 258 15.02 6.20 5.88
CA GLY A 258 15.72 6.67 4.70
C GLY A 258 14.76 6.84 3.51
N MET A 259 14.96 7.87 2.69
CA MET A 259 14.25 8.01 1.41
C MET A 259 15.26 8.21 0.29
N GLU A 260 15.14 7.41 -0.76
CA GLU A 260 15.95 7.50 -1.99
C GLU A 260 15.03 7.39 -3.21
N ILE A 261 15.45 7.96 -4.32
CA ILE A 261 14.68 7.92 -5.57
C ILE A 261 15.50 7.32 -6.70
N MET A 262 14.80 6.60 -7.58
CA MET A 262 15.32 6.07 -8.83
C MET A 262 14.39 6.48 -9.96
N GLY A 263 14.94 7.08 -11.03
CA GLY A 263 14.18 7.54 -12.18
C GLY A 263 14.30 6.60 -13.37
N PHE A 264 13.22 6.51 -14.14
CA PHE A 264 13.18 5.89 -15.46
C PHE A 264 12.75 6.93 -16.49
N ASP A 265 13.38 6.93 -17.65
CA ASP A 265 12.93 7.72 -18.81
C ASP A 265 11.72 7.08 -19.51
N THR A 266 11.26 7.66 -20.60
CA THR A 266 10.13 7.12 -21.39
C THR A 266 10.46 5.76 -22.01
N HIS A 267 11.73 5.47 -22.27
CA HIS A 267 12.21 4.19 -22.80
C HIS A 267 12.55 3.17 -21.73
N GLY A 268 12.24 3.46 -20.45
CA GLY A 268 12.46 2.55 -19.33
C GLY A 268 13.92 2.39 -18.92
N GLN A 269 14.82 3.26 -19.37
CA GLN A 269 16.20 3.26 -18.93
C GLN A 269 16.34 3.96 -17.59
N VAL A 270 17.18 3.40 -16.72
CA VAL A 270 17.45 4.00 -15.41
C VAL A 270 18.28 5.27 -15.61
N ILE A 271 17.83 6.38 -15.00
CA ILE A 271 18.55 7.65 -15.03
C ILE A 271 19.72 7.59 -14.06
N THR A 272 20.90 7.50 -14.61
CA THR A 272 22.18 7.52 -13.89
C THR A 272 23.03 8.71 -14.29
N SER A 273 24.11 8.96 -13.55
CA SER A 273 25.10 9.98 -13.91
C SER A 273 26.04 9.47 -15.00
N ASP A 274 26.29 10.28 -15.99
CA ASP A 274 27.29 10.01 -17.03
C ASP A 274 28.74 10.11 -16.47
N THR A 275 28.90 10.72 -15.29
CA THR A 275 30.20 10.86 -14.62
C THR A 275 30.31 9.80 -13.51
N PRO A 276 31.30 8.90 -13.57
CA PRO A 276 31.52 7.89 -12.53
C PRO A 276 31.64 8.52 -11.13
N GLY A 277 30.93 7.96 -10.15
CA GLY A 277 30.97 8.39 -8.75
C GLY A 277 30.17 9.66 -8.42
N ARG A 278 29.60 10.37 -9.41
CA ARG A 278 28.71 11.50 -9.16
C ARG A 278 27.30 11.00 -8.83
N LYS A 279 26.75 11.44 -7.69
CA LYS A 279 25.33 11.24 -7.37
C LYS A 279 24.51 12.38 -8.00
N LEU A 280 23.50 12.01 -8.81
CA LEU A 280 22.52 12.98 -9.30
C LEU A 280 21.68 13.52 -8.13
N SER A 281 21.33 14.79 -8.20
CA SER A 281 20.35 15.39 -7.28
C SER A 281 18.95 14.87 -7.57
N TRP A 282 18.07 14.94 -6.57
CA TRP A 282 16.66 14.60 -6.76
C TRP A 282 15.98 15.45 -7.83
N GLU A 283 16.42 16.70 -7.97
CA GLU A 283 15.95 17.62 -8.99
C GLU A 283 16.36 17.16 -10.39
N GLU A 284 17.62 16.78 -10.61
CA GLU A 284 18.11 16.26 -11.88
C GLU A 284 17.37 14.96 -12.27
N ILE A 285 17.19 14.05 -11.33
CA ILE A 285 16.42 12.82 -11.56
C ILE A 285 14.96 13.17 -11.91
N GLY A 286 14.31 14.03 -11.14
CA GLY A 286 12.91 14.40 -11.36
C GLY A 286 12.64 15.05 -12.71
N LYS A 287 13.56 15.90 -13.20
CA LYS A 287 13.44 16.58 -14.49
C LYS A 287 13.65 15.66 -15.70
N ARG A 288 14.45 14.60 -15.54
CA ARG A 288 14.79 13.66 -16.62
C ARG A 288 13.90 12.42 -16.65
N SER A 289 13.06 12.21 -15.61
CA SER A 289 12.25 11.01 -15.45
C SER A 289 10.86 11.17 -15.99
N ALA A 290 10.36 10.14 -16.66
CA ALA A 290 8.93 9.93 -16.90
C ALA A 290 8.28 9.19 -15.72
N LYS A 291 9.04 8.32 -15.04
CA LYS A 291 8.61 7.59 -13.84
C LYS A 291 9.68 7.63 -12.77
N VAL A 292 9.26 7.83 -11.52
CA VAL A 292 10.14 7.82 -10.34
C VAL A 292 9.66 6.80 -9.32
N ILE A 293 10.57 5.94 -8.90
CA ILE A 293 10.38 5.05 -7.76
C ILE A 293 10.97 5.73 -6.53
N THR A 294 10.13 5.96 -5.53
CA THR A 294 10.55 6.47 -4.22
C THR A 294 10.67 5.32 -3.24
N PHE A 295 11.89 5.00 -2.84
CA PHE A 295 12.16 3.96 -1.85
C PHE A 295 12.16 4.56 -0.45
N THR A 296 11.49 3.87 0.47
CA THR A 296 11.56 4.14 1.91
C THR A 296 12.37 3.03 2.57
N ASP A 297 13.64 3.30 2.89
CA ASP A 297 14.54 2.37 3.61
C ASP A 297 14.19 2.35 5.09
N LEU A 298 13.77 1.19 5.59
CA LEU A 298 13.30 1.00 6.94
C LEU A 298 14.27 0.13 7.76
N ALA A 299 14.43 0.50 9.04
CA ALA A 299 15.30 -0.22 9.94
C ALA A 299 14.88 -1.67 10.14
N GLY A 300 15.82 -2.60 10.11
CA GLY A 300 15.57 -4.05 10.28
C GLY A 300 15.69 -4.55 11.73
N HIS A 301 16.18 -3.73 12.65
CA HIS A 301 16.46 -4.14 14.04
C HIS A 301 15.23 -3.95 14.94
N GLU A 302 14.96 -4.92 15.83
CA GLU A 302 13.80 -4.91 16.75
C GLU A 302 13.75 -3.64 17.61
N ARG A 303 14.90 -3.08 18.01
CA ARG A 303 14.99 -1.81 18.74
C ARG A 303 14.32 -0.65 18.01
N TYR A 304 14.35 -0.65 16.68
CA TYR A 304 13.79 0.41 15.83
C TYR A 304 12.43 0.06 15.24
N LEU A 305 11.78 -1.01 15.70
CA LEU A 305 10.47 -1.45 15.19
C LEU A 305 9.43 -0.31 15.19
N ARG A 306 9.44 0.55 16.23
CA ARG A 306 8.54 1.71 16.29
C ARG A 306 8.75 2.65 15.11
N THR A 307 9.99 2.93 14.75
CA THR A 307 10.35 3.79 13.62
C THR A 307 9.98 3.12 12.30
N THR A 308 10.20 1.81 12.17
CA THR A 308 9.85 1.03 10.99
C THR A 308 8.34 0.99 10.75
N VAL A 309 7.56 0.71 11.80
CA VAL A 309 6.08 0.72 11.72
C VAL A 309 5.57 2.11 11.36
N PHE A 310 6.09 3.14 12.02
CA PHE A 310 5.75 4.52 11.67
C PHE A 310 6.09 4.84 10.21
N GLY A 311 7.29 4.50 9.75
CA GLY A 311 7.71 4.74 8.37
C GLY A 311 6.84 3.99 7.35
N LEU A 312 6.46 2.74 7.64
CA LEU A 312 5.59 1.95 6.77
C LEU A 312 4.17 2.54 6.65
N LEU A 313 3.59 2.96 7.77
CA LEU A 313 2.25 3.54 7.80
C LEU A 313 2.21 4.96 7.23
N SER A 314 3.20 5.81 7.59
CA SER A 314 3.23 7.21 7.16
C SER A 314 3.65 7.39 5.70
N SER A 315 4.45 6.48 5.13
CA SER A 315 4.85 6.55 3.73
C SER A 315 3.76 6.10 2.75
N SER A 316 2.68 5.48 3.24
CA SER A 316 1.59 4.93 2.40
C SER A 316 2.13 4.28 1.12
N PRO A 317 2.94 3.21 1.24
CA PRO A 317 3.63 2.63 0.09
C PRO A 317 2.63 1.96 -0.85
N ASN A 318 2.88 2.07 -2.16
CA ASN A 318 2.14 1.34 -3.18
C ASN A 318 2.52 -0.15 -3.15
N TYR A 319 3.81 -0.44 -2.86
CA TYR A 319 4.37 -1.78 -2.83
C TYR A 319 5.33 -1.96 -1.66
N CYS A 320 5.55 -3.21 -1.25
CA CYS A 320 6.50 -3.58 -0.22
C CYS A 320 7.56 -4.53 -0.79
N LEU A 321 8.83 -4.18 -0.64
CA LEU A 321 9.98 -5.00 -1.00
C LEU A 321 10.52 -5.69 0.25
N LEU A 322 10.24 -6.97 0.40
CA LEU A 322 10.71 -7.79 1.52
C LEU A 322 12.07 -8.41 1.21
N MET A 323 13.10 -7.92 1.90
CA MET A 323 14.47 -8.41 1.73
C MET A 323 14.76 -9.58 2.66
N VAL A 324 15.28 -10.67 2.10
CA VAL A 324 15.66 -11.88 2.84
C VAL A 324 17.09 -12.27 2.45
N ALA A 325 18.00 -12.38 3.41
CA ALA A 325 19.33 -12.90 3.13
C ALA A 325 19.27 -14.41 2.94
N ALA A 326 19.83 -14.92 1.86
CA ALA A 326 19.82 -16.34 1.48
C ALA A 326 20.34 -17.27 2.60
N ASN A 327 21.39 -16.83 3.29
CA ASN A 327 22.05 -17.59 4.37
C ASN A 327 21.28 -17.59 5.70
N ASN A 328 20.34 -16.66 5.90
CA ASN A 328 19.63 -16.51 7.17
C ASN A 328 18.15 -16.93 7.08
N GLY A 329 17.57 -16.89 5.89
CA GLY A 329 16.16 -17.17 5.67
C GLY A 329 15.21 -16.11 6.24
N LEU A 330 13.91 -16.41 6.21
CA LEU A 330 12.85 -15.53 6.71
C LEU A 330 12.69 -15.71 8.23
N ILE A 331 13.48 -14.99 9.00
CA ILE A 331 13.56 -15.08 10.47
C ILE A 331 13.29 -13.72 11.14
N GLY A 332 13.05 -13.76 12.44
CA GLY A 332 12.99 -12.57 13.31
C GLY A 332 12.05 -11.50 12.78
N MET A 333 12.60 -10.31 12.57
CA MET A 333 11.84 -9.13 12.14
C MET A 333 11.25 -9.23 10.73
N SER A 334 11.83 -10.06 9.83
CA SER A 334 11.27 -10.23 8.48
C SER A 334 9.84 -10.81 8.50
N LYS A 335 9.55 -11.72 9.46
CA LYS A 335 8.18 -12.26 9.63
C LYS A 335 7.21 -11.20 10.16
N GLU A 336 7.67 -10.37 11.08
CA GLU A 336 6.88 -9.26 11.64
C GLU A 336 6.56 -8.23 10.54
N HIS A 337 7.57 -7.86 9.74
CA HIS A 337 7.40 -6.92 8.64
C HIS A 337 6.47 -7.47 7.54
N LEU A 338 6.60 -8.76 7.19
CA LEU A 338 5.66 -9.40 6.27
C LEU A 338 4.22 -9.35 6.82
N GLY A 339 4.03 -9.70 8.10
CA GLY A 339 2.72 -9.64 8.74
C GLY A 339 2.11 -8.24 8.69
N ILE A 340 2.90 -7.19 8.92
CA ILE A 340 2.44 -5.80 8.84
C ILE A 340 2.08 -5.42 7.39
N ALA A 341 2.91 -5.77 6.41
CA ALA A 341 2.64 -5.48 5.00
C ALA A 341 1.35 -6.16 4.51
N LEU A 342 1.14 -7.44 4.87
CA LEU A 342 -0.09 -8.17 4.58
C LEU A 342 -1.31 -7.54 5.26
N ALA A 343 -1.16 -7.12 6.50
CA ALA A 343 -2.20 -6.43 7.27
C ALA A 343 -2.63 -5.10 6.67
N LEU A 344 -1.69 -4.38 6.07
CA LEU A 344 -1.93 -3.13 5.35
C LEU A 344 -2.44 -3.36 3.92
N ASN A 345 -2.59 -4.62 3.52
CA ASN A 345 -2.95 -5.02 2.15
C ASN A 345 -2.05 -4.39 1.08
N VAL A 346 -0.75 -4.28 1.37
CA VAL A 346 0.25 -3.78 0.42
C VAL A 346 0.80 -4.96 -0.36
N PRO A 347 0.79 -4.94 -1.71
CA PRO A 347 1.38 -5.99 -2.52
C PRO A 347 2.87 -6.18 -2.18
N VAL A 348 3.27 -7.44 -1.93
CA VAL A 348 4.62 -7.78 -1.47
C VAL A 348 5.40 -8.48 -2.57
N MET A 349 6.60 -7.98 -2.86
CA MET A 349 7.63 -8.66 -3.64
C MET A 349 8.78 -9.07 -2.72
N VAL A 350 9.36 -10.24 -2.96
CA VAL A 350 10.45 -10.81 -2.15
C VAL A 350 11.74 -10.78 -2.94
N VAL A 351 12.82 -10.31 -2.30
CA VAL A 351 14.17 -10.35 -2.87
C VAL A 351 15.08 -11.14 -1.94
N ILE A 352 15.54 -12.29 -2.42
CA ILE A 352 16.54 -13.14 -1.76
C ILE A 352 17.90 -12.63 -2.18
N THR A 353 18.65 -12.06 -1.23
CA THR A 353 19.96 -11.47 -1.45
C THR A 353 21.09 -12.40 -1.05
N LYS A 354 22.33 -12.03 -1.44
CA LYS A 354 23.57 -12.74 -1.03
C LYS A 354 23.61 -14.20 -1.52
N ILE A 355 23.08 -14.47 -2.70
CA ILE A 355 23.11 -15.81 -3.30
C ILE A 355 24.53 -16.24 -3.66
N ASP A 356 25.43 -15.27 -3.87
CA ASP A 356 26.85 -15.46 -4.21
C ASP A 356 27.66 -16.14 -3.11
N ILE A 357 27.31 -15.91 -1.84
CA ILE A 357 28.01 -16.48 -0.67
C ILE A 357 27.24 -17.59 0.02
N CYS A 358 26.02 -17.88 -0.43
CA CYS A 358 25.15 -18.84 0.23
C CYS A 358 25.37 -20.26 -0.34
N PRO A 359 25.63 -21.28 0.50
CA PRO A 359 25.66 -22.65 0.04
C PRO A 359 24.32 -23.06 -0.59
N PRO A 360 24.31 -23.84 -1.71
CA PRO A 360 23.09 -24.21 -2.44
C PRO A 360 22.01 -24.85 -1.56
N GLN A 361 22.41 -25.72 -0.64
CA GLN A 361 21.50 -26.42 0.28
C GLN A 361 20.78 -25.45 1.23
N ILE A 362 21.48 -24.41 1.72
CA ILE A 362 20.90 -23.38 2.59
C ILE A 362 19.96 -22.49 1.80
N LEU A 363 20.32 -22.15 0.56
CA LEU A 363 19.44 -21.38 -0.34
C LEU A 363 18.13 -22.15 -0.59
N GLU A 364 18.19 -23.45 -0.88
CA GLU A 364 17.01 -24.28 -1.10
C GLU A 364 16.11 -24.37 0.15
N GLN A 365 16.70 -24.51 1.34
CA GLN A 365 15.96 -24.47 2.60
C GLN A 365 15.28 -23.12 2.80
N THR A 366 15.95 -22.01 2.49
CA THR A 366 15.38 -20.66 2.58
C THR A 366 14.22 -20.48 1.60
N ILE A 367 14.35 -20.94 0.36
CA ILE A 367 13.30 -20.92 -0.66
C ILE A 367 12.07 -21.72 -0.18
N THR A 368 12.30 -22.93 0.32
CA THR A 368 11.23 -23.79 0.86
C THR A 368 10.52 -23.12 2.05
N GLN A 369 11.27 -22.50 2.95
CA GLN A 369 10.72 -21.77 4.10
C GLN A 369 9.85 -20.58 3.67
N ILE A 370 10.33 -19.75 2.72
CA ILE A 370 9.60 -18.60 2.20
C ILE A 370 8.30 -19.05 1.52
N THR A 371 8.39 -20.05 0.65
CA THR A 371 7.24 -20.62 -0.06
C THR A 371 6.17 -21.13 0.92
N LYS A 372 6.59 -21.87 1.95
CA LYS A 372 5.66 -22.37 2.99
C LYS A 372 4.96 -21.25 3.75
N ILE A 373 5.66 -20.15 4.05
CA ILE A 373 5.09 -19.01 4.78
C ILE A 373 4.12 -18.23 3.87
N LEU A 374 4.48 -17.99 2.61
CA LEU A 374 3.62 -17.29 1.65
C LEU A 374 2.34 -18.08 1.32
N LYS A 375 2.43 -19.40 1.22
CA LYS A 375 1.28 -20.30 1.01
C LYS A 375 0.47 -20.58 2.28
N SER A 376 0.89 -20.06 3.45
CA SER A 376 0.15 -20.29 4.70
C SER A 376 -1.25 -19.67 4.66
N PRO A 377 -2.22 -20.19 5.43
CA PRO A 377 -3.58 -19.65 5.47
C PRO A 377 -3.66 -18.17 5.86
N GLY A 378 -2.65 -17.65 6.57
CA GLY A 378 -2.58 -16.24 6.96
C GLY A 378 -2.02 -15.31 5.89
N ALA A 379 -1.33 -15.83 4.88
CA ALA A 379 -0.77 -15.02 3.79
C ALA A 379 -1.51 -15.22 2.46
N ARG A 380 -1.96 -16.45 2.17
CA ARG A 380 -2.70 -16.84 0.95
C ARG A 380 -2.08 -16.29 -0.35
N LYS A 381 -0.74 -16.24 -0.43
CA LYS A 381 -0.01 -15.71 -1.58
C LYS A 381 0.50 -16.83 -2.48
N ILE A 382 0.57 -16.53 -3.77
CA ILE A 382 1.10 -17.42 -4.80
C ILE A 382 2.53 -16.96 -5.11
N PRO A 383 3.58 -17.67 -4.63
CA PRO A 383 4.97 -17.33 -4.94
C PRO A 383 5.29 -17.68 -6.38
N ILE A 384 5.83 -16.72 -7.14
CA ILE A 384 6.34 -16.89 -8.50
C ILE A 384 7.82 -16.52 -8.51
N PHE A 385 8.69 -17.47 -8.88
CA PHE A 385 10.12 -17.21 -9.02
C PHE A 385 10.38 -16.56 -10.38
N ILE A 386 11.15 -15.49 -10.37
CA ILE A 386 11.51 -14.73 -11.57
C ILE A 386 12.94 -15.10 -11.96
N ASN A 387 13.08 -15.90 -13.03
CA ASN A 387 14.37 -16.40 -13.51
C ASN A 387 14.77 -15.79 -14.87
N ASN A 388 13.81 -15.27 -15.61
CA ASN A 388 14.01 -14.68 -16.92
C ASN A 388 13.14 -13.44 -17.14
N ARG A 389 13.39 -12.72 -18.25
CA ARG A 389 12.72 -11.49 -18.60
C ARG A 389 11.23 -11.70 -18.89
N ASP A 390 10.87 -12.80 -19.51
CA ASP A 390 9.48 -13.10 -19.89
C ASP A 390 8.60 -13.34 -18.67
N GLU A 391 9.10 -14.16 -17.72
CA GLU A 391 8.46 -14.36 -16.42
C GLU A 391 8.31 -13.03 -15.65
N CYS A 392 9.36 -12.18 -15.71
CA CYS A 392 9.35 -10.86 -15.09
C CYS A 392 8.21 -9.99 -15.61
N ILE A 393 8.09 -9.85 -16.94
CA ILE A 393 7.10 -9.01 -17.60
C ILE A 393 5.69 -9.56 -17.35
N ASN A 394 5.47 -10.85 -17.56
CA ASN A 394 4.17 -11.48 -17.34
C ASN A 394 3.71 -11.40 -15.88
N THR A 395 4.64 -11.56 -14.94
CA THR A 395 4.30 -11.43 -13.51
C THR A 395 4.00 -9.98 -13.14
N ALA A 396 4.74 -9.01 -13.69
CA ALA A 396 4.50 -7.59 -13.41
C ALA A 396 3.10 -7.13 -13.85
N THR A 397 2.61 -7.61 -15.00
CA THR A 397 1.26 -7.30 -15.51
C THR A 397 0.16 -7.84 -14.60
N GLN A 398 0.37 -9.00 -13.97
CA GLN A 398 -0.61 -9.66 -13.09
C GLN A 398 -0.45 -9.30 -11.62
N PHE A 399 0.59 -8.55 -11.25
CA PHE A 399 0.94 -8.26 -9.85
C PHE A 399 -0.12 -7.41 -9.13
N VAL A 400 -0.96 -6.69 -9.86
CA VAL A 400 -2.08 -5.91 -9.31
C VAL A 400 -3.08 -6.78 -8.55
N SER A 401 -3.20 -8.08 -8.89
CA SER A 401 -4.11 -9.03 -8.24
C SER A 401 -3.83 -9.27 -6.75
N GLN A 402 -2.73 -8.73 -6.22
CA GLN A 402 -2.30 -8.84 -4.81
C GLN A 402 -2.11 -10.28 -4.29
N ARG A 403 -2.60 -11.31 -4.98
CA ARG A 403 -2.41 -12.72 -4.62
C ARG A 403 -1.02 -13.22 -5.01
N ILE A 404 -0.45 -12.68 -6.08
CA ILE A 404 0.86 -13.04 -6.60
C ILE A 404 1.95 -12.38 -5.74
N THR A 405 3.02 -13.13 -5.46
CA THR A 405 4.24 -12.61 -4.82
C THR A 405 5.45 -13.01 -5.65
N PRO A 406 6.01 -12.08 -6.44
CA PRO A 406 7.24 -12.35 -7.20
C PRO A 406 8.43 -12.51 -6.25
N ILE A 407 9.30 -13.47 -6.55
CA ILE A 407 10.50 -13.79 -5.79
C ILE A 407 11.71 -13.69 -6.72
N PHE A 408 12.62 -12.77 -6.38
CA PHE A 408 13.90 -12.58 -7.07
C PHE A 408 15.04 -13.16 -6.25
N GLN A 409 16.03 -13.74 -6.93
CA GLN A 409 17.26 -14.22 -6.33
C GLN A 409 18.41 -13.38 -6.87
N VAL A 410 19.06 -12.57 -6.03
CA VAL A 410 20.01 -11.55 -6.50
C VAL A 410 21.33 -11.57 -5.73
N SER A 411 22.39 -11.08 -6.38
CA SER A 411 23.63 -10.69 -5.74
C SER A 411 23.95 -9.21 -6.00
N ASN A 412 24.14 -8.45 -4.93
CA ASN A 412 24.57 -7.05 -5.02
C ASN A 412 26.06 -6.91 -5.36
N VAL A 413 26.83 -8.00 -5.23
CA VAL A 413 28.28 -8.02 -5.48
C VAL A 413 28.56 -8.41 -6.93
N THR A 414 27.93 -9.48 -7.43
CA THR A 414 28.13 -9.95 -8.81
C THR A 414 27.22 -9.24 -9.82
N GLY A 415 26.15 -8.60 -9.36
CA GLY A 415 25.14 -8.01 -10.23
C GLY A 415 24.08 -8.98 -10.74
N GLN A 416 24.17 -10.27 -10.35
CA GLN A 416 23.27 -11.31 -10.86
C GLN A 416 21.80 -10.96 -10.60
N ASN A 417 20.98 -11.02 -11.66
CA ASN A 417 19.53 -10.79 -11.68
C ASN A 417 19.05 -9.39 -11.19
N LEU A 418 19.96 -8.42 -11.07
CA LEU A 418 19.57 -7.04 -10.72
C LEU A 418 18.83 -6.33 -11.87
N ASP A 419 19.12 -6.71 -13.10
CA ASP A 419 18.41 -6.26 -14.32
C ASP A 419 16.94 -6.69 -14.30
N LEU A 420 16.63 -7.91 -13.86
CA LEU A 420 15.25 -8.38 -13.69
C LEU A 420 14.49 -7.53 -12.66
N VAL A 421 15.14 -7.17 -11.55
CA VAL A 421 14.53 -6.29 -10.55
C VAL A 421 14.29 -4.91 -11.13
N ARG A 422 15.24 -4.33 -11.86
CA ARG A 422 15.07 -3.01 -12.51
C ARG A 422 13.94 -3.04 -13.54
N THR A 423 13.89 -4.08 -14.37
CA THR A 423 12.81 -4.29 -15.35
C THR A 423 11.46 -4.39 -14.67
N PHE A 424 11.35 -5.16 -13.59
CA PHE A 424 10.12 -5.30 -12.82
C PHE A 424 9.66 -3.96 -12.24
N LEU A 425 10.57 -3.21 -11.60
CA LEU A 425 10.29 -1.90 -11.03
C LEU A 425 9.84 -0.88 -12.09
N ASN A 426 10.42 -0.94 -13.30
CA ASN A 426 10.03 -0.08 -14.42
C ASN A 426 8.59 -0.33 -14.86
N ILE A 427 8.17 -1.59 -14.91
CA ILE A 427 6.85 -1.99 -15.43
C ILE A 427 5.76 -1.93 -14.35
N LEU A 428 6.11 -1.87 -13.06
CA LEU A 428 5.13 -1.83 -11.96
C LEU A 428 4.08 -0.75 -12.22
N PRO A 429 2.79 -1.12 -12.32
CA PRO A 429 1.74 -0.13 -12.54
C PRO A 429 1.60 0.81 -11.33
N HIS A 430 1.03 1.98 -11.56
CA HIS A 430 0.63 2.83 -10.45
C HIS A 430 -0.48 2.13 -9.66
N HIS A 431 -0.26 1.92 -8.37
CA HIS A 431 -1.23 1.28 -7.48
C HIS A 431 -1.58 2.21 -6.32
N GLY A 432 -2.83 2.59 -6.26
CA GLY A 432 -3.39 3.45 -5.21
C GLY A 432 -4.62 4.18 -5.76
N ARG A 433 -5.68 4.19 -4.98
CA ARG A 433 -6.87 4.98 -5.29
C ARG A 433 -6.77 6.29 -4.55
N TYR A 434 -6.58 7.37 -5.29
CA TYR A 434 -6.51 8.71 -4.77
C TYR A 434 -7.55 9.55 -5.49
N ASP A 435 -8.34 10.28 -4.72
CA ASP A 435 -9.43 11.10 -5.24
C ASP A 435 -8.97 12.58 -5.26
N ALA A 436 -8.75 13.11 -6.45
CA ALA A 436 -8.36 14.50 -6.65
C ALA A 436 -9.56 15.47 -6.54
N ASP A 437 -10.79 14.99 -6.72
CA ASP A 437 -12.01 15.81 -6.65
C ASP A 437 -12.56 15.92 -5.22
N ALA A 438 -12.09 15.04 -4.31
CA ALA A 438 -12.46 15.11 -2.91
C ALA A 438 -11.82 16.33 -2.21
N PRO A 439 -12.33 16.76 -1.06
CA PRO A 439 -11.72 17.82 -0.26
C PRO A 439 -10.26 17.53 0.06
N PHE A 440 -9.42 18.56 0.01
CA PHE A 440 -8.00 18.45 0.28
C PHE A 440 -7.71 17.93 1.70
N GLU A 441 -6.93 16.86 1.81
CA GLU A 441 -6.45 16.29 3.07
C GLU A 441 -4.98 15.90 2.93
N PHE A 442 -4.13 16.47 3.79
CA PHE A 442 -2.70 16.18 3.82
C PHE A 442 -2.25 15.82 5.23
N HIS A 443 -1.53 14.72 5.37
CA HIS A 443 -1.01 14.23 6.65
C HIS A 443 0.46 14.56 6.82
N VAL A 444 0.81 15.18 7.95
CA VAL A 444 2.18 15.60 8.27
C VAL A 444 3.01 14.42 8.78
N ASN A 445 3.95 13.97 7.96
CA ASN A 445 4.89 12.88 8.27
C ASN A 445 6.17 13.40 8.93
N ASP A 446 6.66 14.57 8.47
CA ASP A 446 7.86 15.20 9.04
C ASP A 446 7.76 16.73 9.06
N THR A 447 8.58 17.35 9.87
CA THR A 447 8.56 18.81 10.05
C THR A 447 9.97 19.34 10.16
N PHE A 448 10.28 20.41 9.42
CA PHE A 448 11.60 20.99 9.32
C PHE A 448 11.56 22.49 9.63
N SER A 449 12.70 23.02 10.09
CA SER A 449 12.97 24.45 10.12
C SER A 449 14.03 24.74 9.07
N VAL A 450 13.64 25.39 7.99
CA VAL A 450 14.54 25.68 6.87
C VAL A 450 14.95 27.16 6.94
N PRO A 451 16.24 27.50 6.97
CA PRO A 451 16.70 28.89 6.96
C PRO A 451 16.07 29.67 5.80
N PHE A 452 15.66 30.91 6.07
CA PHE A 452 15.02 31.85 5.11
C PHE A 452 13.66 31.39 4.53
N VAL A 453 13.26 30.12 4.69
CA VAL A 453 11.96 29.57 4.26
C VAL A 453 10.98 29.55 5.44
N GLY A 454 11.43 29.09 6.59
CA GLY A 454 10.60 28.98 7.80
C GLY A 454 10.23 27.53 8.13
N THR A 455 9.00 27.33 8.59
CA THR A 455 8.49 26.01 8.93
C THR A 455 8.04 25.28 7.66
N VAL A 456 8.60 24.09 7.44
CA VAL A 456 8.23 23.20 6.34
C VAL A 456 7.67 21.91 6.90
N VAL A 457 6.55 21.47 6.35
CA VAL A 457 5.94 20.16 6.62
C VAL A 457 6.05 19.28 5.40
N SER A 458 6.34 18.01 5.56
CA SER A 458 6.36 17.04 4.48
C SER A 458 5.41 15.88 4.78
N GLY A 459 4.82 15.32 3.73
CA GLY A 459 3.88 14.21 3.85
C GLY A 459 3.31 13.78 2.51
N ILE A 460 2.16 13.15 2.56
CA ILE A 460 1.43 12.64 1.39
C ILE A 460 0.05 13.29 1.37
N ILE A 461 -0.36 13.74 0.19
CA ILE A 461 -1.71 14.23 -0.05
C ILE A 461 -2.63 13.02 -0.16
N LYS A 462 -3.59 12.91 0.75
CA LYS A 462 -4.53 11.79 0.81
C LYS A 462 -5.67 11.97 -0.19
N SER A 463 -6.16 13.20 -0.32
CA SER A 463 -7.24 13.58 -1.25
C SER A 463 -7.12 15.03 -1.68
N GLY A 464 -7.76 15.38 -2.79
CA GLY A 464 -7.89 16.74 -3.28
C GLY A 464 -6.65 17.31 -3.97
N VAL A 465 -6.71 18.58 -4.32
CA VAL A 465 -5.65 19.37 -4.95
C VAL A 465 -5.38 20.62 -4.11
N ILE A 466 -4.14 21.07 -4.08
CA ILE A 466 -3.68 22.26 -3.36
C ILE A 466 -2.76 23.12 -4.22
N HIS A 467 -2.88 24.43 -4.10
CA HIS A 467 -2.06 25.41 -4.82
C HIS A 467 -1.20 26.24 -3.87
N ALA A 468 -0.09 26.72 -4.37
CA ALA A 468 0.72 27.71 -3.65
C ALA A 468 -0.10 28.99 -3.47
N GLY A 469 -0.17 29.49 -2.23
CA GLY A 469 -0.99 30.64 -1.86
C GLY A 469 -2.27 30.30 -1.12
N ASP A 470 -2.76 29.07 -1.21
CA ASP A 470 -4.01 28.64 -0.59
C ASP A 470 -4.00 28.81 0.92
N ASN A 471 -5.17 29.21 1.44
CA ASN A 471 -5.42 29.32 2.87
C ASN A 471 -5.87 27.97 3.43
N VAL A 472 -5.18 27.51 4.44
CA VAL A 472 -5.38 26.21 5.06
C VAL A 472 -5.41 26.32 6.59
N ILE A 473 -5.87 25.28 7.23
CA ILE A 473 -5.75 25.09 8.67
C ILE A 473 -4.86 23.88 8.95
N ILE A 474 -4.07 23.97 10.00
CA ILE A 474 -3.20 22.88 10.47
C ILE A 474 -3.49 22.54 11.92
N GLY A 475 -3.64 21.28 12.23
CA GLY A 475 -3.94 20.76 13.56
C GLY A 475 -4.11 19.25 13.56
N PRO A 476 -4.65 18.69 14.65
CA PRO A 476 -4.98 19.34 15.91
C PRO A 476 -3.75 19.63 16.78
N ASP A 477 -3.79 20.68 17.57
CA ASP A 477 -2.83 20.92 18.65
C ASP A 477 -3.11 20.02 19.86
N SER A 478 -2.50 20.31 21.01
CA SER A 478 -2.72 19.51 22.22
C SER A 478 -4.12 19.65 22.82
N LEU A 479 -4.85 20.70 22.47
CA LEU A 479 -6.21 21.00 22.92
C LEU A 479 -7.26 20.62 21.86
N GLY A 480 -6.84 20.11 20.70
CA GLY A 480 -7.74 19.77 19.60
C GLY A 480 -8.07 20.94 18.67
N GLN A 481 -7.32 22.05 18.74
CA GLN A 481 -7.60 23.24 17.95
C GLN A 481 -6.79 23.23 16.66
N PHE A 482 -7.32 23.94 15.63
CA PHE A 482 -6.65 24.18 14.36
C PHE A 482 -6.17 25.61 14.24
N THR A 483 -4.95 25.78 13.74
CA THR A 483 -4.36 27.08 13.49
C THR A 483 -4.45 27.42 12.00
N GLN A 484 -4.95 28.61 11.67
CA GLN A 484 -5.02 29.09 10.30
C GLN A 484 -3.64 29.52 9.80
N THR A 485 -3.32 29.13 8.58
CA THR A 485 -2.08 29.48 7.88
C THR A 485 -2.32 29.55 6.38
N SER A 486 -1.29 29.88 5.61
CA SER A 486 -1.31 29.73 4.16
C SER A 486 -0.04 29.07 3.66
N ILE A 487 -0.14 28.38 2.52
CA ILE A 487 0.96 27.74 1.86
C ILE A 487 1.79 28.80 1.12
N ARG A 488 3.07 28.93 1.50
CA ARG A 488 3.99 29.87 0.85
C ARG A 488 4.53 29.31 -0.47
N SER A 489 4.94 28.05 -0.46
CA SER A 489 5.44 27.32 -1.62
C SER A 489 5.23 25.82 -1.43
N ILE A 490 5.19 25.12 -2.55
CA ILE A 490 5.06 23.66 -2.62
C ILE A 490 6.31 23.12 -3.30
N GLU A 491 6.90 22.08 -2.74
CA GLU A 491 8.02 21.38 -3.36
C GLU A 491 7.71 19.90 -3.52
N ARG A 492 7.99 19.35 -4.70
CA ARG A 492 8.02 17.91 -5.00
C ARG A 492 9.43 17.52 -5.44
N LYS A 493 9.99 16.48 -4.81
CA LYS A 493 11.37 16.02 -5.14
C LYS A 493 12.41 17.16 -5.15
N ARG A 494 12.24 18.15 -4.25
CA ARG A 494 13.05 19.38 -4.14
C ARG A 494 12.92 20.34 -5.33
N ILE A 495 11.85 20.22 -6.10
CA ILE A 495 11.50 21.13 -7.19
C ILE A 495 10.26 21.90 -6.75
N SER A 496 10.30 23.23 -6.93
CA SER A 496 9.15 24.08 -6.66
C SER A 496 8.08 23.86 -7.73
N VAL A 497 6.85 23.66 -7.29
CA VAL A 497 5.68 23.42 -8.15
C VAL A 497 4.54 24.34 -7.73
N PRO A 498 3.68 24.78 -8.66
CA PRO A 498 2.53 25.63 -8.34
C PRO A 498 1.42 24.90 -7.61
N ALA A 499 1.25 23.59 -7.89
CA ALA A 499 0.18 22.76 -7.34
C ALA A 499 0.67 21.35 -7.01
N ALA A 500 -0.10 20.64 -6.19
CA ALA A 500 0.10 19.22 -5.94
C ALA A 500 -1.27 18.55 -5.67
N SER A 501 -1.41 17.29 -6.08
CA SER A 501 -2.66 16.54 -6.06
C SER A 501 -2.58 15.28 -5.21
N ALA A 502 -3.72 14.68 -4.99
CA ALA A 502 -3.89 13.43 -4.26
C ALA A 502 -2.91 12.34 -4.71
N GLY A 503 -2.38 11.56 -3.77
CA GLY A 503 -1.40 10.52 -4.01
C GLY A 503 0.05 10.99 -4.09
N GLN A 504 0.30 12.28 -4.21
CA GLN A 504 1.65 12.82 -4.37
C GLN A 504 2.33 13.09 -3.02
N SER A 505 3.64 12.85 -2.98
CA SER A 505 4.49 13.27 -1.87
C SER A 505 4.92 14.72 -2.07
N ALA A 506 4.65 15.58 -1.09
CA ALA A 506 4.93 17.01 -1.18
C ALA A 506 5.48 17.58 0.14
N SER A 507 6.14 18.73 0.02
CA SER A 507 6.57 19.55 1.16
C SER A 507 5.99 20.96 1.03
N PHE A 508 5.38 21.44 2.10
CA PHE A 508 4.75 22.75 2.15
C PHE A 508 5.50 23.68 3.08
N ALA A 509 5.93 24.84 2.59
CA ALA A 509 6.38 25.92 3.42
C ALA A 509 5.18 26.71 3.93
N LEU A 510 5.04 26.84 5.25
CA LEU A 510 3.90 27.48 5.90
C LEU A 510 4.24 28.91 6.33
N LYS A 511 3.25 29.85 6.19
CA LYS A 511 3.38 31.22 6.65
C LYS A 511 2.98 31.35 8.13
N LYS A 512 3.71 32.21 8.88
CA LYS A 512 3.35 32.64 10.24
C LYS A 512 3.17 31.51 11.28
N ILE A 513 3.74 30.34 11.07
CA ILE A 513 3.74 29.23 12.02
C ILE A 513 5.17 28.86 12.39
N ARG A 514 5.43 28.64 13.66
CA ARG A 514 6.73 28.22 14.19
C ARG A 514 6.84 26.69 14.18
N ARG A 515 8.08 26.18 13.99
CA ARG A 515 8.34 24.72 13.98
C ARG A 515 7.82 23.99 15.24
N LYS A 516 7.87 24.63 16.41
CA LYS A 516 7.41 24.07 17.67
C LYS A 516 5.89 23.89 17.78
N GLU A 517 5.13 24.60 16.96
CA GLU A 517 3.66 24.55 16.91
C GLU A 517 3.16 23.42 16.01
N VAL A 518 4.05 22.81 15.24
CA VAL A 518 3.72 21.73 14.29
C VAL A 518 4.37 20.44 14.71
N ARG A 519 3.63 19.34 14.62
CA ARG A 519 4.09 18.00 14.96
C ARG A 519 3.73 16.97 13.90
N LYS A 520 4.41 15.84 13.92
CA LYS A 520 4.03 14.66 13.14
C LYS A 520 2.64 14.18 13.59
N GLY A 521 1.83 13.76 12.63
CA GLY A 521 0.45 13.30 12.86
C GLY A 521 -0.60 14.42 12.81
N MET A 522 -0.21 15.69 12.69
CA MET A 522 -1.16 16.75 12.35
C MET A 522 -1.64 16.59 10.90
N VAL A 523 -2.78 17.20 10.61
CA VAL A 523 -3.33 17.29 9.26
C VAL A 523 -3.39 18.73 8.79
N VAL A 524 -3.27 18.92 7.48
CA VAL A 524 -3.53 20.19 6.81
C VAL A 524 -4.81 20.02 6.00
N LEU A 525 -5.79 20.87 6.26
CA LEU A 525 -7.11 20.85 5.65
C LEU A 525 -7.41 22.22 5.01
N PRO A 526 -8.33 22.30 4.04
CA PRO A 526 -8.76 23.59 3.51
C PRO A 526 -9.37 24.45 4.62
N LYS A 527 -9.19 25.77 4.53
CA LYS A 527 -9.89 26.69 5.45
C LYS A 527 -11.40 26.51 5.27
N PRO A 528 -12.18 26.23 6.34
CA PRO A 528 -13.63 26.21 6.25
C PRO A 528 -14.15 27.55 5.73
N ALA A 529 -15.26 27.52 5.01
CA ALA A 529 -15.99 28.76 4.64
C ALA A 529 -16.38 29.54 5.89
N ASP A 530 -16.49 30.86 5.76
CA ASP A 530 -16.82 31.69 6.89
C ASP A 530 -18.22 31.29 7.44
N GLY A 531 -18.26 30.96 8.74
CA GLY A 531 -19.44 30.40 9.41
C GLY A 531 -19.58 28.88 9.39
N ALA A 532 -18.76 28.16 8.65
CA ALA A 532 -18.75 26.70 8.70
C ALA A 532 -18.05 26.18 9.98
N PRO A 533 -18.51 25.05 10.54
CA PRO A 533 -17.90 24.48 11.74
C PRO A 533 -16.46 24.03 11.48
N GLN A 534 -15.61 24.21 12.48
CA GLN A 534 -14.25 23.70 12.47
C GLN A 534 -14.26 22.17 12.40
N PRO A 535 -13.24 21.53 11.75
CA PRO A 535 -13.10 20.07 11.76
C PRO A 535 -13.09 19.53 13.19
N ARG A 536 -13.89 18.50 13.42
CA ARG A 536 -13.98 17.87 14.74
C ARG A 536 -12.82 16.89 14.92
N VAL A 537 -12.25 16.89 16.11
CA VAL A 537 -11.26 15.93 16.57
C VAL A 537 -11.77 15.19 17.79
N TYR A 538 -11.31 13.99 17.99
CA TYR A 538 -11.85 13.11 19.02
C TYR A 538 -10.74 12.52 19.87
N ASN A 539 -10.99 12.39 21.16
CA ASN A 539 -10.17 11.60 22.07
C ASN A 539 -10.50 10.11 21.98
N GLU A 540 -11.72 9.81 21.56
CA GLU A 540 -12.29 8.47 21.56
C GLU A 540 -12.74 8.09 20.16
N PHE A 541 -12.66 6.81 19.85
CA PHE A 541 -13.13 6.27 18.57
C PHE A 541 -13.39 4.77 18.70
N VAL A 542 -14.18 4.23 17.80
CA VAL A 542 -14.52 2.81 17.70
C VAL A 542 -13.84 2.20 16.49
N ALA A 543 -13.24 1.04 16.64
CA ALA A 543 -12.59 0.31 15.57
C ALA A 543 -12.90 -1.19 15.61
N ASP A 544 -13.00 -1.79 14.44
CA ASP A 544 -12.98 -3.24 14.29
C ASP A 544 -11.53 -3.71 14.24
N VAL A 545 -11.17 -4.61 15.16
CA VAL A 545 -9.78 -5.07 15.32
C VAL A 545 -9.66 -6.58 15.23
N LEU A 546 -8.53 -7.04 14.71
CA LEU A 546 -8.09 -8.42 14.72
C LEU A 546 -6.86 -8.57 15.61
N ILE A 547 -6.89 -9.50 16.55
CA ILE A 547 -5.76 -9.79 17.44
C ILE A 547 -4.84 -10.82 16.80
N LEU A 548 -3.64 -10.40 16.42
CA LEU A 548 -2.63 -11.26 15.80
C LEU A 548 -1.86 -12.09 16.82
N ASN A 549 -1.47 -11.47 17.93
CA ASN A 549 -0.59 -12.11 18.90
C ASN A 549 -0.67 -11.44 20.27
N HIS A 550 -1.29 -12.11 21.23
CA HIS A 550 -1.25 -11.71 22.64
C HIS A 550 -1.05 -12.91 23.56
N VAL A 551 -0.29 -12.75 24.63
CA VAL A 551 0.05 -13.87 25.54
C VAL A 551 -1.14 -14.26 26.40
N THR A 552 -1.95 -13.27 26.77
CA THR A 552 -3.11 -13.41 27.65
C THR A 552 -4.36 -12.85 26.95
N THR A 553 -5.43 -12.67 27.70
CA THR A 553 -6.64 -11.98 27.21
C THR A 553 -6.47 -10.46 27.29
N ILE A 554 -7.02 -9.76 26.30
CA ILE A 554 -7.15 -8.30 26.29
C ILE A 554 -8.53 -7.95 26.87
N LYS A 555 -8.56 -6.99 27.81
CA LYS A 555 -9.77 -6.52 28.49
C LYS A 555 -9.83 -4.99 28.49
N LYS A 556 -10.93 -4.42 28.99
CA LYS A 556 -11.06 -2.99 29.30
C LYS A 556 -9.86 -2.51 30.13
N LYS A 557 -9.44 -1.26 29.93
CA LYS A 557 -8.26 -0.59 30.54
C LYS A 557 -6.89 -1.09 30.04
N TYR A 558 -6.84 -2.04 29.09
CA TYR A 558 -5.57 -2.40 28.44
C TYR A 558 -5.02 -1.21 27.66
N GLN A 559 -3.71 -0.97 27.78
CA GLN A 559 -3.03 0.13 27.08
C GLN A 559 -2.01 -0.41 26.08
N ALA A 560 -1.99 0.21 24.91
CA ALA A 560 -1.03 -0.10 23.88
C ALA A 560 -0.67 1.15 23.06
N MET A 561 0.46 1.09 22.35
CA MET A 561 0.83 2.10 21.38
C MET A 561 0.01 1.89 20.11
N LEU A 562 -0.75 2.90 19.73
CA LEU A 562 -1.55 2.93 18.53
C LEU A 562 -0.83 3.70 17.43
N HIS A 563 -0.94 3.20 16.21
CA HIS A 563 -0.49 3.85 14.98
C HIS A 563 -1.64 3.91 13.99
N VAL A 564 -1.95 5.11 13.49
CA VAL A 564 -2.92 5.37 12.40
C VAL A 564 -2.26 6.36 11.44
N GLY A 565 -1.83 5.90 10.25
CA GLY A 565 -1.00 6.74 9.40
C GLY A 565 0.20 7.34 10.15
N PRO A 566 0.39 8.66 10.13
CA PRO A 566 1.46 9.33 10.87
C PRO A 566 1.16 9.57 12.37
N VAL A 567 -0.06 9.27 12.83
CA VAL A 567 -0.41 9.35 14.26
C VAL A 567 0.23 8.20 15.02
N SER A 568 0.89 8.49 16.13
CA SER A 568 1.52 7.48 16.99
C SER A 568 1.46 7.92 18.43
N GLN A 569 0.51 7.39 19.21
CA GLN A 569 0.44 7.62 20.65
C GLN A 569 -0.19 6.45 21.41
N THR A 570 -0.05 6.46 22.74
CA THR A 570 -0.67 5.46 23.61
C THR A 570 -2.17 5.64 23.64
N CYS A 571 -2.91 4.55 23.54
CA CYS A 571 -4.35 4.50 23.74
C CYS A 571 -4.72 3.49 24.83
N SER A 572 -5.87 3.68 25.44
CA SER A 572 -6.50 2.76 26.38
C SER A 572 -7.79 2.21 25.77
N ILE A 573 -8.04 0.94 25.96
CA ILE A 573 -9.33 0.32 25.61
C ILE A 573 -10.33 0.72 26.68
N ILE A 574 -11.42 1.39 26.25
CA ILE A 574 -12.50 1.81 27.15
C ILE A 574 -13.66 0.83 27.13
N ASP A 575 -13.95 0.25 25.96
CA ASP A 575 -14.99 -0.76 25.83
C ASP A 575 -14.68 -1.81 24.75
N VAL A 576 -15.36 -2.95 24.83
CA VAL A 576 -15.21 -4.10 23.93
C VAL A 576 -16.56 -4.78 23.77
N ASP A 577 -16.86 -5.28 22.56
CA ASP A 577 -18.09 -5.99 22.24
C ASP A 577 -18.30 -7.32 22.99
N ARG A 578 -17.31 -7.73 23.82
CA ARG A 578 -17.31 -9.00 24.59
C ARG A 578 -16.44 -8.89 25.85
N PRO A 579 -16.57 -9.81 26.82
CA PRO A 579 -15.84 -9.71 28.09
C PRO A 579 -14.31 -9.69 27.97
N PHE A 580 -13.77 -10.34 26.95
CA PHE A 580 -12.33 -10.38 26.66
C PHE A 580 -12.07 -10.79 25.21
N ILE A 581 -10.89 -10.41 24.70
CA ILE A 581 -10.42 -10.74 23.35
C ILE A 581 -9.15 -11.59 23.45
N ARG A 582 -9.00 -12.55 22.54
CA ARG A 582 -7.84 -13.46 22.43
C ARG A 582 -7.20 -13.37 21.04
N THR A 583 -6.05 -14.00 20.89
CA THR A 583 -5.37 -14.17 19.60
C THR A 583 -6.29 -14.87 18.60
N GLY A 584 -6.44 -14.27 17.42
CA GLY A 584 -7.32 -14.72 16.33
C GLY A 584 -8.75 -14.22 16.43
N ASP A 585 -9.12 -13.51 17.50
CA ASP A 585 -10.46 -12.93 17.60
C ASP A 585 -10.53 -11.61 16.83
N ARG A 586 -11.66 -11.41 16.15
CA ARG A 586 -12.10 -10.14 15.62
C ARG A 586 -13.13 -9.55 16.59
N ALA A 587 -12.96 -8.29 16.94
CA ALA A 587 -13.80 -7.61 17.91
C ALA A 587 -13.97 -6.13 17.58
N THR A 588 -15.11 -5.56 17.95
CA THR A 588 -15.32 -4.11 17.96
C THR A 588 -14.83 -3.56 19.30
N VAL A 589 -13.93 -2.59 19.23
CA VAL A 589 -13.23 -2.03 20.40
C VAL A 589 -13.33 -0.51 20.39
N ALA A 590 -13.67 0.05 21.53
CA ALA A 590 -13.60 1.49 21.76
C ALA A 590 -12.24 1.85 22.39
N PHE A 591 -11.57 2.80 21.78
CA PHE A 591 -10.26 3.30 22.21
C PHE A 591 -10.36 4.75 22.67
N ARG A 592 -9.50 5.12 23.64
CA ARG A 592 -9.29 6.51 24.08
C ARG A 592 -7.80 6.82 23.99
N PHE A 593 -7.46 7.92 23.32
CA PHE A 593 -6.11 8.47 23.34
C PHE A 593 -5.75 8.99 24.75
N VAL A 594 -4.53 8.71 25.19
CA VAL A 594 -4.11 9.07 26.56
C VAL A 594 -3.61 10.52 26.64
N GLN A 595 -2.96 11.02 25.60
CA GLN A 595 -2.27 12.31 25.66
C GLN A 595 -3.08 13.48 25.09
N ARG A 596 -3.71 13.30 23.94
CA ARG A 596 -4.39 14.38 23.21
C ARG A 596 -5.34 13.83 22.15
N PRO A 597 -6.31 14.64 21.72
CA PRO A 597 -7.17 14.29 20.59
C PRO A 597 -6.36 14.25 19.28
N GLU A 598 -6.79 13.39 18.36
CA GLU A 598 -6.22 13.28 17.02
C GLU A 598 -7.31 13.34 15.95
N TYR A 599 -6.92 13.74 14.76
CA TYR A 599 -7.80 13.70 13.60
C TYR A 599 -7.78 12.28 13.01
N LEU A 600 -8.94 11.67 12.98
CA LEU A 600 -9.18 10.35 12.40
C LEU A 600 -10.43 10.38 11.53
N ALA A 601 -10.48 9.49 10.55
CA ALA A 601 -11.65 9.29 9.73
C ALA A 601 -12.06 7.80 9.72
N PRO A 602 -13.37 7.50 9.63
CA PRO A 602 -13.82 6.14 9.40
C PRO A 602 -13.13 5.54 8.17
N GLY A 603 -12.70 4.29 8.24
CA GLY A 603 -11.93 3.63 7.20
C GLY A 603 -10.40 3.79 7.32
N ASP A 604 -9.89 4.58 8.26
CA ASP A 604 -8.45 4.64 8.51
C ASP A 604 -7.95 3.32 9.12
N ARG A 605 -6.84 2.82 8.57
CA ARG A 605 -6.21 1.58 9.06
C ARG A 605 -5.39 1.87 10.30
N LEU A 606 -5.55 1.03 11.31
CA LEU A 606 -4.80 1.15 12.55
C LEU A 606 -3.99 -0.12 12.85
N LEU A 607 -2.92 0.08 13.58
CA LEU A 607 -2.10 -0.98 14.14
C LEU A 607 -1.84 -0.64 15.61
N PHE A 608 -2.06 -1.60 16.49
CA PHE A 608 -1.68 -1.42 17.89
C PHE A 608 -0.66 -2.46 18.34
N ARG A 609 0.26 -2.03 19.18
CA ARG A 609 1.38 -2.84 19.63
C ARG A 609 1.80 -2.55 21.06
N GLU A 610 2.35 -3.57 21.67
CA GLU A 610 3.07 -3.52 22.94
C GLU A 610 4.35 -4.36 22.77
N GLY A 611 5.49 -3.69 22.56
CA GLY A 611 6.69 -4.36 22.03
C GLY A 611 6.52 -4.75 20.58
N ARG A 612 5.97 -5.94 20.29
CA ARG A 612 5.60 -6.42 18.95
C ARG A 612 4.15 -6.05 18.61
N THR A 613 3.78 -6.20 17.34
CA THR A 613 2.42 -6.00 16.88
C THR A 613 1.46 -6.95 17.60
N LYS A 614 0.42 -6.39 18.19
CA LYS A 614 -0.63 -7.13 18.92
C LYS A 614 -1.87 -7.32 18.07
N GLY A 615 -2.23 -6.31 17.28
CA GLY A 615 -3.40 -6.35 16.43
C GLY A 615 -3.41 -5.23 15.41
N LEU A 616 -4.32 -5.37 14.48
CA LEU A 616 -4.65 -4.38 13.47
C LEU A 616 -6.15 -4.16 13.45
N GLY A 617 -6.55 -3.06 12.79
CA GLY A 617 -7.95 -2.73 12.69
C GLY A 617 -8.22 -1.66 11.67
N ILE A 618 -9.50 -1.32 11.61
CA ILE A 618 -10.01 -0.21 10.82
C ILE A 618 -10.90 0.65 11.70
N VAL A 619 -10.76 1.96 11.62
CA VAL A 619 -11.63 2.89 12.33
C VAL A 619 -13.04 2.79 11.76
N LYS A 620 -14.00 2.43 12.59
CA LYS A 620 -15.42 2.29 12.25
C LYS A 620 -16.19 3.59 12.44
N ALA A 621 -15.96 4.22 13.58
CA ALA A 621 -16.60 5.49 13.93
C ALA A 621 -15.68 6.35 14.80
N VAL A 622 -15.78 7.65 14.66
CA VAL A 622 -15.12 8.63 15.52
C VAL A 622 -16.07 9.08 16.64
N GLY A 623 -15.53 9.25 17.85
CA GLY A 623 -16.33 9.36 19.07
C GLY A 623 -16.66 7.99 19.67
N TYR A 624 -17.18 8.00 20.88
CA TYR A 624 -17.62 6.81 21.61
C TYR A 624 -19.11 6.87 21.89
N ASP A 625 -19.81 5.85 21.45
CA ASP A 625 -21.23 5.63 21.73
C ASP A 625 -21.39 4.34 22.52
N PRO A 626 -21.76 4.40 23.81
CA PRO A 626 -21.98 3.21 24.63
C PRO A 626 -23.06 2.27 24.10
N SER A 627 -23.99 2.76 23.29
CA SER A 627 -25.07 1.93 22.73
C SER A 627 -24.58 0.87 21.72
N LEU A 628 -23.37 1.05 21.18
CA LEU A 628 -22.72 0.09 20.27
C LEU A 628 -22.12 -1.13 20.98
N PHE A 629 -22.12 -1.13 22.30
CA PHE A 629 -21.49 -2.19 23.10
C PHE A 629 -22.53 -2.85 24.01
N PRO A 630 -22.49 -4.18 24.16
CA PRO A 630 -23.41 -4.87 25.07
C PRO A 630 -23.17 -4.38 26.51
N LYS A 631 -24.24 -4.05 27.23
CA LYS A 631 -24.17 -3.72 28.65
C LYS A 631 -23.65 -4.96 29.40
N SER A 632 -22.54 -4.81 30.13
CA SER A 632 -22.07 -5.87 31.02
C SER A 632 -23.05 -6.00 32.18
N GLU A 633 -23.58 -7.20 32.39
CA GLU A 633 -24.50 -7.54 33.49
C GLU A 633 -23.88 -7.41 34.90
N GLU A 634 -22.67 -6.83 35.02
CA GLU A 634 -21.94 -6.74 36.31
C GLU A 634 -22.21 -5.44 37.10
N GLU A 635 -23.04 -4.50 36.66
CA GLU A 635 -23.30 -3.24 37.41
C GLU A 635 -24.62 -3.24 38.22
N ASP A 636 -25.49 -4.25 38.09
CA ASP A 636 -26.77 -4.31 38.82
C ASP A 636 -26.74 -5.14 40.13
N GLY A 637 -25.59 -5.45 40.68
CA GLY A 637 -25.43 -6.27 41.89
C GLY A 637 -25.19 -5.49 43.18
N SER A 638 -25.70 -4.25 43.33
CA SER A 638 -25.60 -3.54 44.60
C SER A 638 -26.72 -2.54 44.83
N SER A 639 -27.93 -3.06 45.00
CA SER A 639 -28.95 -2.35 45.76
C SER A 639 -29.98 -3.32 46.31
N GLY A 640 -29.94 -3.57 47.57
CA GLY A 640 -31.05 -4.19 48.33
C GLY A 640 -30.64 -5.36 49.18
N ASP A 641 -30.20 -5.15 50.37
CA ASP A 641 -30.98 -5.62 51.53
C ASP A 641 -30.57 -4.90 52.81
N THR A 642 -31.51 -4.14 53.32
CA THR A 642 -31.55 -3.66 54.70
C THR A 642 -32.23 -4.74 55.53
N THR A 643 -31.61 -5.21 56.64
CA THR A 643 -32.21 -5.16 57.96
C THR A 643 -31.43 -5.94 59.01
N LYS A 644 -31.25 -5.24 60.14
CA LYS A 644 -31.22 -5.68 61.57
C LYS A 644 -30.04 -6.45 62.12
N GLY A 645 -29.41 -5.80 63.08
CA GLY A 645 -29.04 -6.50 64.27
C GLY A 645 -27.80 -6.00 65.02
N ASN A 646 -28.01 -5.05 65.90
CA ASN A 646 -27.41 -4.86 67.23
C ASN A 646 -25.97 -5.31 67.52
N GLY A 647 -25.18 -4.34 68.03
CA GLY A 647 -24.45 -4.62 69.21
C GLY A 647 -22.98 -4.23 69.27
N LYS A 648 -22.75 -3.11 70.03
CA LYS A 648 -21.60 -2.74 70.82
C LYS A 648 -20.31 -2.19 70.22
N ALA A 649 -20.16 -0.95 70.62
CA ALA A 649 -18.95 -0.15 70.66
C ALA A 649 -17.75 -0.81 71.32
N THR A 650 -16.57 -0.53 70.81
CA THR A 650 -15.38 -0.13 71.56
C THR A 650 -14.33 0.41 70.60
N SER A 651 -14.09 1.69 70.68
CA SER A 651 -12.79 2.29 70.27
C SER A 651 -11.74 1.90 71.33
N PRO A 652 -10.44 1.84 71.07
CA PRO A 652 -9.67 3.05 71.31
C PRO A 652 -8.43 3.31 70.40
N LYS A 653 -8.16 4.64 70.36
CA LYS A 653 -6.84 5.30 70.47
C LYS A 653 -5.74 5.10 69.44
N VAL A 654 -5.53 6.20 68.85
CA VAL A 654 -4.31 6.89 68.41
C VAL A 654 -3.07 6.57 69.19
N GLU A 655 -1.95 6.25 68.53
CA GLU A 655 -0.62 6.69 68.93
C GLU A 655 0.22 7.08 67.72
N VAL A 656 0.64 8.33 67.76
CA VAL A 656 1.64 8.98 66.90
C VAL A 656 2.96 8.84 67.64
N SER A 657 4.04 8.55 66.98
CA SER A 657 5.33 9.23 67.18
C SER A 657 6.45 8.69 66.27
N PRO A 658 7.54 9.44 66.12
CA PRO A 658 8.24 9.61 64.84
C PRO A 658 9.71 9.18 64.92
N SER A 659 10.41 9.56 63.80
CA SER A 659 11.87 9.69 63.64
C SER A 659 12.71 8.41 63.51
N SER A 660 13.33 8.24 62.42
CA SER A 660 14.65 8.77 62.04
C SER A 660 14.96 8.35 60.60
#